data_d6eb7597d2f89fc9501fdfc3c61acbf9
#
_entry.id   d6eb7597d2f89fc9501fdfc3c61acbf9
#
_cell.length_a   1.000
_cell.length_b   1.000
_cell.length_c   1.000
_cell.angle_alpha   90.00
_cell.angle_beta   90.00
_cell.angle_gamma   90.00
#
_symmetry.space_group_name_H-M   'P 1'
#
loop_
_entity.id
_entity.type
_entity.pdbx_description
1 polymer ?
#
loop_
_entity_poly.entity_id
_entity_poly.type
_entity_poly.pdbx_seq_one_letter_code
_entity_poly.pdbx_strand_id
1 'polypeptide(L)'
;MKDARVQVMGIDAGGTMTDTFFVKENGSFVVGKAQSNPEDESLAIYNSSQDALSHWKSDVNKVYPELVTCVYSGTAMLNRVVQRRGMEVGLICNKGFEQMHSMGRALQSYLGYALEERLHINTHKYDDPLIPLKRIRGVTERTDVKGQVVIPVRQEEVKVAVKELLEAGAKAIVICLLQSHKNAESERIVRDIALKEIEKLGKNIPVFASVDYYPQRKESHRMNTTILEAYAAEPSRQTLSKVSNRFKEHGAKFDLRVMATHGGTISWKAKELARTIVSGPIGGVIGSKLLGETLGYDNIACSDIGGTSFDMALIVKSNFNIASDPDMARLVLSLPLVAMDSVGAGAGSFVRIDPHSRSVKLGPDSAGYRVGTCWKDSGLDTVSVTDCHIVLGYLNPDNFLGGLIKLDVDRAKKHIKEQIADPLGISVEDAAAGVIELLDLELKEYLRSNISAKGYSPSDFVCFSYGGAGPVHTYGYTEGLGFKDVVVPAWAAGFSAFGCACADFEYRYDKSVDIAIPQYSSDKSKIEACKIIQDAWDELTLKVIEEFKINGFSQKDVILRPGYRMQYMGQLNDLEITSPVSKATSVADWEEIVKEYEKTYARVYSESACSPELGFSVTGVIMRGVVATQKPVIPVEKEHGATPPKEAKIGVRKFYRHKKWVDADVWQMEKLLPGNEVIGPAIVESDATTFVIPKGFATKLDKHRLFHLKEIK
;
A
#
# COMPACT_ATOMS: atom_id res chain seq x y z
N MET A 1 9.86 9.14 -38.23
CA MET A 1 8.69 9.02 -37.32
C MET A 1 8.85 10.12 -36.28
N LYS A 2 7.81 10.98 -36.06
CA LYS A 2 7.85 11.92 -34.94
C LYS A 2 8.04 11.09 -33.67
N ASP A 3 9.00 11.48 -32.82
CA ASP A 3 9.20 10.79 -31.54
C ASP A 3 7.89 10.85 -30.76
N ALA A 4 7.38 9.67 -30.31
CA ALA A 4 6.13 9.62 -29.56
C ALA A 4 6.30 10.39 -28.25
N ARG A 5 5.30 11.20 -27.86
CA ARG A 5 5.35 12.02 -26.65
C ARG A 5 5.34 11.15 -25.40
N VAL A 6 6.07 11.56 -24.38
CA VAL A 6 5.96 10.97 -23.04
C VAL A 6 4.68 11.49 -22.38
N GLN A 7 3.82 10.58 -21.89
CA GLN A 7 2.50 10.97 -21.41
C GLN A 7 2.33 10.87 -19.91
N VAL A 8 2.81 9.78 -19.32
CA VAL A 8 2.53 9.45 -17.93
C VAL A 8 3.83 9.12 -17.22
N MET A 9 3.94 9.61 -16.00
CA MET A 9 4.98 9.25 -15.05
C MET A 9 4.35 8.61 -13.82
N GLY A 10 4.85 7.44 -13.42
CA GLY A 10 4.59 6.81 -12.13
C GLY A 10 5.84 6.89 -11.25
N ILE A 11 5.64 7.08 -9.95
CA ILE A 11 6.70 7.17 -8.95
C ILE A 11 6.37 6.21 -7.81
N ASP A 12 7.37 5.45 -7.39
CA ASP A 12 7.33 4.72 -6.12
C ASP A 12 8.50 5.14 -5.23
N ALA A 13 8.22 6.00 -4.25
CA ALA A 13 9.19 6.49 -3.29
C ALA A 13 9.23 5.60 -2.06
N GLY A 14 9.95 4.49 -2.17
CA GLY A 14 10.13 3.51 -1.09
C GLY A 14 11.12 3.97 -0.01
N GLY A 15 11.17 3.25 1.10
CA GLY A 15 12.11 3.53 2.20
C GLY A 15 13.57 3.23 1.88
N THR A 16 13.84 2.44 0.85
CA THR A 16 15.17 2.01 0.41
C THR A 16 15.57 2.69 -0.90
N MET A 17 14.74 2.58 -1.90
CA MET A 17 14.93 3.08 -3.25
C MET A 17 13.71 3.86 -3.70
N THR A 18 13.93 4.78 -4.64
CA THR A 18 12.91 5.52 -5.36
C THR A 18 12.94 5.09 -6.81
N ASP A 19 11.82 4.58 -7.30
CA ASP A 19 11.65 4.12 -8.66
C ASP A 19 10.75 5.07 -9.46
N THR A 20 11.10 5.34 -10.72
CA THR A 20 10.28 6.12 -11.64
C THR A 20 10.02 5.33 -12.92
N PHE A 21 8.81 5.45 -13.43
CA PHE A 21 8.35 4.83 -14.66
C PHE A 21 7.83 5.90 -15.61
N PHE A 22 8.37 5.95 -16.83
CA PHE A 22 7.89 6.84 -17.88
C PHE A 22 7.36 6.03 -19.06
N VAL A 23 6.22 6.43 -19.58
CA VAL A 23 5.61 5.78 -20.76
C VAL A 23 5.26 6.80 -21.82
N LYS A 24 5.54 6.44 -23.10
CA LYS A 24 5.15 7.18 -24.31
C LYS A 24 3.80 6.71 -24.84
N GLU A 25 3.20 7.52 -25.71
CA GLU A 25 1.93 7.22 -26.40
C GLU A 25 1.92 5.88 -27.14
N ASN A 26 3.07 5.43 -27.62
CA ASN A 26 3.22 4.17 -28.35
C ASN A 26 3.46 2.95 -27.42
N GLY A 27 3.37 3.13 -26.10
CA GLY A 27 3.60 2.09 -25.10
C GLY A 27 5.07 1.83 -24.76
N SER A 28 6.04 2.44 -25.45
CA SER A 28 7.45 2.31 -25.04
C SER A 28 7.66 2.99 -23.69
N PHE A 29 8.42 2.35 -22.81
CA PHE A 29 8.64 2.83 -21.46
C PHE A 29 10.10 2.69 -21.03
N VAL A 30 10.46 3.43 -19.98
CA VAL A 30 11.72 3.29 -19.26
C VAL A 30 11.47 3.34 -17.76
N VAL A 31 12.34 2.69 -17.02
CA VAL A 31 12.36 2.68 -15.57
C VAL A 31 13.67 3.28 -15.12
N GLY A 32 13.64 4.11 -14.09
CA GLY A 32 14.82 4.62 -13.42
C GLY A 32 14.77 4.33 -11.94
N LYS A 33 15.93 4.28 -11.33
CA LYS A 33 16.12 3.95 -9.94
C LYS A 33 17.14 4.87 -9.28
N ALA A 34 16.84 5.31 -8.06
CA ALA A 34 17.79 6.05 -7.24
C ALA A 34 17.68 5.62 -5.78
N GLN A 35 18.74 5.83 -5.01
CA GLN A 35 18.71 5.65 -3.56
C GLN A 35 17.76 6.69 -2.94
N SER A 36 16.87 6.24 -2.04
CA SER A 36 15.96 7.14 -1.33
C SER A 36 16.73 8.11 -0.43
N ASN A 37 16.24 9.35 -0.39
CA ASN A 37 16.76 10.39 0.48
C ASN A 37 15.67 10.78 1.50
N PRO A 38 15.77 10.35 2.76
CA PRO A 38 14.78 10.67 3.79
C PRO A 38 14.67 12.16 4.12
N GLU A 39 15.70 12.96 3.83
CA GLU A 39 15.72 14.41 4.11
C GLU A 39 15.12 15.22 2.96
N ASP A 40 15.33 14.77 1.71
CA ASP A 40 14.80 15.40 0.51
C ASP A 40 14.34 14.36 -0.52
N GLU A 41 13.13 13.88 -0.36
CA GLU A 41 12.50 12.92 -1.26
C GLU A 41 12.39 13.43 -2.69
N SER A 42 12.21 14.74 -2.87
CA SER A 42 12.12 15.35 -4.20
C SER A 42 13.43 15.23 -5.00
N LEU A 43 14.58 15.17 -4.32
CA LEU A 43 15.88 14.94 -4.95
C LEU A 43 16.04 13.49 -5.42
N ALA A 44 15.58 12.50 -4.61
CA ALA A 44 15.60 11.09 -5.00
C ALA A 44 14.74 10.85 -6.25
N ILE A 45 13.55 11.47 -6.31
CA ILE A 45 12.65 11.43 -7.49
C ILE A 45 13.32 12.06 -8.71
N TYR A 46 13.96 13.21 -8.54
CA TYR A 46 14.69 13.87 -9.62
C TYR A 46 15.81 12.98 -10.17
N ASN A 47 16.63 12.39 -9.31
CA ASN A 47 17.73 11.52 -9.70
C ASN A 47 17.24 10.26 -10.41
N SER A 48 16.21 9.60 -9.89
CA SER A 48 15.57 8.44 -10.51
C SER A 48 14.97 8.79 -11.88
N SER A 49 14.40 10.00 -12.03
CA SER A 49 13.87 10.46 -13.31
C SER A 49 14.97 10.69 -14.33
N GLN A 50 16.11 11.28 -13.93
CA GLN A 50 17.25 11.45 -14.80
C GLN A 50 17.83 10.12 -15.25
N ASP A 51 17.93 9.15 -14.34
CA ASP A 51 18.35 7.79 -14.65
C ASP A 51 17.42 7.16 -15.72
N ALA A 52 16.10 7.14 -15.49
CA ALA A 52 15.14 6.64 -16.46
C ALA A 52 15.26 7.30 -17.83
N LEU A 53 15.32 8.63 -17.87
CA LEU A 53 15.35 9.39 -19.12
C LEU A 53 16.67 9.27 -19.87
N SER A 54 17.77 8.94 -19.19
CA SER A 54 19.07 8.67 -19.80
C SER A 54 18.98 7.52 -20.83
N HIS A 55 18.15 6.51 -20.58
CA HIS A 55 17.89 5.41 -21.51
C HIS A 55 17.26 5.86 -22.83
N TRP A 56 16.54 6.99 -22.83
CA TRP A 56 16.02 7.63 -24.03
C TRP A 56 16.92 8.77 -24.55
N LYS A 57 18.12 8.96 -23.98
CA LYS A 57 19.02 10.09 -24.29
C LYS A 57 18.30 11.44 -24.17
N SER A 58 17.47 11.56 -23.14
CA SER A 58 16.64 12.74 -22.79
C SER A 58 16.91 13.18 -21.36
N ASP A 59 16.24 14.23 -20.92
CA ASP A 59 16.36 14.81 -19.58
C ASP A 59 15.01 15.38 -19.09
N VAL A 60 14.91 15.68 -17.79
CA VAL A 60 13.68 16.17 -17.16
C VAL A 60 13.19 17.50 -17.73
N ASN A 61 14.09 18.40 -18.16
CA ASN A 61 13.70 19.72 -18.68
C ASN A 61 12.97 19.61 -20.03
N LYS A 62 13.23 18.54 -20.79
CA LYS A 62 12.53 18.24 -22.04
C LYS A 62 11.22 17.51 -21.79
N VAL A 63 11.20 16.56 -20.85
CA VAL A 63 10.09 15.63 -20.67
C VAL A 63 9.01 16.17 -19.75
N TYR A 64 9.36 16.78 -18.61
CA TYR A 64 8.36 17.27 -17.65
C TYR A 64 7.34 18.26 -18.22
N PRO A 65 7.72 19.22 -19.14
CA PRO A 65 6.75 20.10 -19.76
C PRO A 65 5.70 19.42 -20.65
N GLU A 66 6.00 18.20 -21.10
CA GLU A 66 5.14 17.42 -22.02
C GLU A 66 4.23 16.41 -21.30
N LEU A 67 4.55 16.05 -20.06
CA LEU A 67 3.79 15.09 -19.28
C LEU A 67 2.35 15.55 -19.08
N VAL A 68 1.42 14.63 -19.27
CA VAL A 68 -0.02 14.86 -19.03
C VAL A 68 -0.36 14.62 -17.57
N THR A 69 0.25 13.59 -16.96
CA THR A 69 0.00 13.25 -15.56
C THR A 69 1.22 12.63 -14.89
N CYS A 70 1.30 12.85 -13.59
CA CYS A 70 2.29 12.22 -12.72
C CYS A 70 1.59 11.68 -11.48
N VAL A 71 1.83 10.42 -11.16
CA VAL A 71 1.28 9.74 -9.98
C VAL A 71 2.40 9.35 -9.05
N TYR A 72 2.35 9.88 -7.86
CA TYR A 72 3.27 9.59 -6.77
C TYR A 72 2.68 8.53 -5.84
N SER A 73 3.50 7.59 -5.44
CA SER A 73 3.31 6.77 -4.25
C SER A 73 4.52 6.87 -3.34
N GLY A 74 4.33 6.72 -2.03
CA GLY A 74 5.43 6.81 -1.08
C GLY A 74 5.06 6.35 0.31
N THR A 75 6.07 6.02 1.10
CA THR A 75 5.93 5.49 2.46
C THR A 75 6.14 6.52 3.55
N ALA A 76 6.44 7.79 3.20
CA ALA A 76 6.81 8.83 4.16
C ALA A 76 5.73 9.07 5.23
N MET A 77 4.44 9.03 4.85
CA MET A 77 3.33 9.23 5.78
C MET A 77 3.24 8.06 6.79
N LEU A 78 3.30 6.82 6.30
CA LEU A 78 3.28 5.63 7.16
C LEU A 78 4.49 5.61 8.12
N ASN A 79 5.67 5.95 7.62
CA ASN A 79 6.89 6.02 8.42
C ASN A 79 6.79 7.02 9.56
N ARG A 80 6.11 8.18 9.37
CA ARG A 80 5.85 9.14 10.47
C ARG A 80 5.02 8.52 11.59
N VAL A 81 4.04 7.69 11.25
CA VAL A 81 3.18 7.00 12.23
C VAL A 81 3.95 5.91 12.96
N VAL A 82 4.66 5.05 12.24
CA VAL A 82 5.44 3.94 12.81
C VAL A 82 6.57 4.46 13.72
N GLN A 83 7.28 5.51 13.28
CA GLN A 83 8.37 6.13 14.03
C GLN A 83 7.90 7.10 15.12
N ARG A 84 6.58 7.32 15.26
CA ARG A 84 6.01 8.30 16.21
C ARG A 84 6.58 9.73 16.05
N ARG A 85 6.82 10.16 14.79
CA ARG A 85 7.41 11.46 14.40
C ARG A 85 6.43 12.34 13.63
N GLY A 86 5.19 12.44 14.12
CA GLY A 86 4.16 13.31 13.53
C GLY A 86 4.05 14.66 14.22
N MET A 87 3.00 15.40 13.85
CA MET A 87 2.67 16.70 14.46
C MET A 87 2.18 16.53 15.90
N GLU A 88 2.43 17.52 16.75
CA GLU A 88 1.91 17.57 18.12
C GLU A 88 0.41 17.90 18.08
N VAL A 89 -0.42 16.87 18.10
CA VAL A 89 -1.89 16.99 18.05
C VAL A 89 -2.47 17.04 19.46
N GLY A 90 -3.47 17.91 19.68
CA GLY A 90 -4.40 17.89 20.81
C GLY A 90 -5.71 17.21 20.45
N LEU A 91 -6.34 16.51 21.37
CA LEU A 91 -7.62 15.84 21.19
C LEU A 91 -8.68 16.39 22.13
N ILE A 92 -9.86 16.73 21.60
CA ILE A 92 -11.07 17.01 22.36
C ILE A 92 -12.06 15.86 22.14
N CYS A 93 -12.51 15.23 23.21
CA CYS A 93 -13.47 14.13 23.18
C CYS A 93 -14.56 14.33 24.25
N ASN A 94 -15.52 13.42 24.37
CA ASN A 94 -16.47 13.44 25.48
C ASN A 94 -15.75 13.19 26.80
N LYS A 95 -16.14 13.90 27.85
CA LYS A 95 -15.63 13.72 29.21
C LYS A 95 -15.85 12.29 29.70
N GLY A 96 -14.80 11.67 30.23
CA GLY A 96 -14.77 10.27 30.65
C GLY A 96 -14.34 9.29 29.53
N PHE A 97 -14.03 9.79 28.31
CA PHE A 97 -13.56 8.98 27.17
C PHE A 97 -12.13 9.33 26.75
N GLU A 98 -11.37 10.01 27.60
CA GLU A 98 -10.02 10.49 27.31
C GLU A 98 -9.03 9.33 27.02
N GLN A 99 -9.32 8.15 27.56
CA GLN A 99 -8.50 6.94 27.34
C GLN A 99 -8.87 6.17 26.05
N MET A 100 -9.93 6.57 25.34
CA MET A 100 -10.41 5.82 24.18
C MET A 100 -9.33 5.68 23.09
N HIS A 101 -8.52 6.73 22.89
CA HIS A 101 -7.45 6.71 21.89
C HIS A 101 -6.37 5.66 22.21
N SER A 102 -5.94 5.53 23.45
CA SER A 102 -4.92 4.54 23.84
C SER A 102 -5.49 3.12 23.95
N MET A 103 -6.73 2.97 24.41
CA MET A 103 -7.33 1.66 24.61
C MET A 103 -7.88 1.04 23.32
N GLY A 104 -8.37 1.85 22.37
CA GLY A 104 -8.92 1.38 21.10
C GLY A 104 -9.95 0.27 21.26
N ARG A 105 -10.83 0.33 22.28
CA ARG A 105 -11.79 -0.72 22.69
C ARG A 105 -11.11 -2.04 23.04
N ALA A 106 -9.91 -2.00 23.61
CA ALA A 106 -8.99 -3.10 23.90
C ALA A 106 -8.41 -3.85 22.68
N LEU A 107 -8.86 -3.57 21.47
CA LEU A 107 -8.34 -4.23 20.28
C LEU A 107 -6.88 -3.86 19.99
N GLN A 108 -6.51 -2.60 20.21
CA GLN A 108 -5.16 -2.11 19.91
C GLN A 108 -4.06 -2.80 20.74
N SER A 109 -4.40 -3.39 21.88
CA SER A 109 -3.45 -4.16 22.68
C SER A 109 -3.06 -5.51 22.08
N TYR A 110 -3.83 -5.99 21.08
CA TYR A 110 -3.58 -7.27 20.39
C TYR A 110 -3.06 -7.11 18.97
N LEU A 111 -3.27 -5.96 18.35
CA LEU A 111 -2.90 -5.73 16.96
C LEU A 111 -1.38 -5.74 16.78
N GLY A 112 -0.91 -6.40 15.72
CA GLY A 112 0.50 -6.45 15.36
C GLY A 112 1.39 -7.32 16.26
N TYR A 113 0.83 -8.04 17.23
CA TYR A 113 1.55 -9.03 18.01
C TYR A 113 1.44 -10.43 17.43
N ALA A 114 2.53 -11.19 17.45
CA ALA A 114 2.51 -12.63 17.18
C ALA A 114 1.67 -13.37 18.26
N LEU A 115 1.22 -14.58 17.94
CA LEU A 115 0.37 -15.34 18.87
C LEU A 115 1.06 -15.58 20.21
N GLU A 116 2.36 -15.90 20.19
CA GLU A 116 3.18 -16.11 21.39
C GLU A 116 3.21 -14.86 22.27
N GLU A 117 3.38 -13.71 21.65
CA GLU A 117 3.40 -12.41 22.37
C GLU A 117 2.05 -12.08 23.00
N ARG A 118 0.93 -12.45 22.33
CA ARG A 118 -0.42 -12.25 22.88
C ARG A 118 -0.70 -13.13 24.10
N LEU A 119 -0.06 -14.28 24.20
CA LEU A 119 -0.24 -15.23 25.31
C LEU A 119 0.61 -14.88 26.53
N HIS A 120 1.64 -14.03 26.38
CA HIS A 120 2.51 -13.63 27.48
C HIS A 120 2.17 -12.25 28.04
N ILE A 121 1.70 -12.19 29.27
CA ILE A 121 1.30 -10.94 29.93
C ILE A 121 2.42 -9.90 30.00
N ASN A 122 3.67 -10.32 30.05
CA ASN A 122 4.83 -9.41 30.11
C ASN A 122 5.11 -8.71 28.78
N THR A 123 4.70 -9.30 27.65
CA THR A 123 4.85 -8.70 26.31
C THR A 123 3.58 -7.99 25.87
N HIS A 124 2.44 -8.35 26.44
CA HIS A 124 1.13 -7.81 26.13
C HIS A 124 0.94 -6.42 26.76
N LYS A 125 1.28 -5.38 26.03
CA LYS A 125 1.12 -3.99 26.45
C LYS A 125 0.56 -3.12 25.33
N TYR A 126 -0.09 -2.02 25.73
CA TYR A 126 -0.46 -0.99 24.76
C TYR A 126 0.78 -0.29 24.23
N ASP A 127 0.74 0.10 22.96
CA ASP A 127 1.73 0.99 22.39
C ASP A 127 1.65 2.39 23.00
N ASP A 128 2.74 3.14 22.88
CA ASP A 128 2.72 4.56 23.15
C ASP A 128 1.71 5.24 22.19
N PRO A 129 0.71 5.94 22.73
CA PRO A 129 -0.32 6.55 21.90
C PRO A 129 0.25 7.69 21.06
N LEU A 130 -0.33 7.93 19.87
CA LEU A 130 0.04 9.07 19.02
C LEU A 130 -0.16 10.40 19.73
N ILE A 131 -1.18 10.49 20.59
CA ILE A 131 -1.47 11.66 21.41
C ILE A 131 -1.33 11.27 22.88
N PRO A 132 -0.34 11.80 23.61
CA PRO A 132 -0.19 11.53 25.03
C PRO A 132 -1.35 12.16 25.82
N LEU A 133 -1.73 11.55 26.95
CA LEU A 133 -2.88 11.95 27.77
C LEU A 133 -2.85 13.44 28.18
N LYS A 134 -1.67 14.03 28.37
CA LYS A 134 -1.51 15.45 28.68
C LYS A 134 -2.07 16.38 27.59
N ARG A 135 -2.23 15.91 26.36
CA ARG A 135 -2.84 16.62 25.22
C ARG A 135 -4.23 16.11 24.85
N ILE A 136 -4.94 15.48 25.79
CA ILE A 136 -6.34 15.06 25.61
C ILE A 136 -7.21 15.77 26.62
N ARG A 137 -8.37 16.30 26.18
CA ARG A 137 -9.35 16.96 27.07
C ARG A 137 -10.77 16.48 26.77
N GLY A 138 -11.46 16.13 27.83
CA GLY A 138 -12.88 15.79 27.77
C GLY A 138 -13.76 17.04 27.96
N VAL A 139 -14.82 17.15 27.16
CA VAL A 139 -15.86 18.18 27.29
C VAL A 139 -17.21 17.53 27.56
N THR A 140 -18.02 18.20 28.36
CA THR A 140 -19.38 17.72 28.71
C THR A 140 -20.29 17.91 27.52
N GLU A 141 -20.70 16.81 26.93
CA GLU A 141 -21.67 16.69 25.85
C GLU A 141 -22.20 15.26 25.81
N ARG A 142 -23.45 15.06 25.40
CA ARG A 142 -23.98 13.73 25.11
C ARG A 142 -25.00 13.75 23.98
N THR A 143 -24.67 13.07 22.90
CA THR A 143 -25.60 12.67 21.86
C THR A 143 -25.90 11.17 22.02
N ASP A 144 -27.15 10.77 21.94
CA ASP A 144 -27.58 9.36 22.10
C ASP A 144 -27.44 8.56 20.81
N VAL A 145 -27.74 7.26 20.90
CA VAL A 145 -27.66 6.33 19.76
C VAL A 145 -28.65 6.63 18.63
N LYS A 146 -29.65 7.48 18.87
CA LYS A 146 -30.61 7.95 17.85
C LYS A 146 -30.19 9.28 17.22
N GLY A 147 -29.09 9.89 17.70
CA GLY A 147 -28.62 11.20 17.25
C GLY A 147 -29.32 12.38 17.97
N GLN A 148 -30.01 12.13 19.09
CA GLN A 148 -30.64 13.20 19.88
C GLN A 148 -29.63 13.78 20.86
N VAL A 149 -29.52 15.10 20.94
CA VAL A 149 -28.66 15.78 21.91
C VAL A 149 -29.34 15.71 23.28
N VAL A 150 -28.79 14.86 24.17
CA VAL A 150 -29.28 14.68 25.54
C VAL A 150 -28.64 15.69 26.50
N ILE A 151 -27.37 15.97 26.32
CA ILE A 151 -26.62 16.99 27.05
C ILE A 151 -25.95 17.91 26.02
N PRO A 152 -26.33 19.17 25.93
CA PRO A 152 -25.70 20.09 24.99
C PRO A 152 -24.27 20.41 25.39
N VAL A 153 -23.46 20.80 24.40
CA VAL A 153 -22.06 21.20 24.59
C VAL A 153 -21.90 22.30 25.62
N ARG A 154 -21.09 22.08 26.65
CA ARG A 154 -20.70 23.12 27.60
C ARG A 154 -19.60 24.00 27.02
N GLN A 155 -19.96 25.11 26.44
CA GLN A 155 -19.08 25.97 25.65
C GLN A 155 -17.86 26.48 26.42
N GLU A 156 -17.99 26.81 27.71
CA GLU A 156 -16.88 27.28 28.53
C GLU A 156 -15.81 26.18 28.76
N GLU A 157 -16.25 24.90 28.89
CA GLU A 157 -15.30 23.79 28.99
C GLU A 157 -14.47 23.64 27.70
N VAL A 158 -15.07 23.92 26.53
CA VAL A 158 -14.35 23.89 25.22
C VAL A 158 -13.28 24.97 25.18
N LYS A 159 -13.57 26.19 25.62
CA LYS A 159 -12.60 27.30 25.66
C LYS A 159 -11.42 26.98 26.58
N VAL A 160 -11.70 26.42 27.76
CA VAL A 160 -10.65 25.95 28.70
C VAL A 160 -9.83 24.84 28.08
N ALA A 161 -10.46 23.82 27.48
CA ALA A 161 -9.80 22.72 26.82
C ALA A 161 -8.83 23.19 25.71
N VAL A 162 -9.28 24.12 24.85
CA VAL A 162 -8.43 24.69 23.79
C VAL A 162 -7.19 25.38 24.38
N LYS A 163 -7.37 26.23 25.40
CA LYS A 163 -6.27 26.93 26.05
C LYS A 163 -5.24 25.95 26.64
N GLU A 164 -5.71 24.95 27.40
CA GLU A 164 -4.84 23.95 28.02
C GLU A 164 -4.13 23.08 26.98
N LEU A 165 -4.76 22.73 25.85
CA LEU A 165 -4.13 21.99 24.76
C LEU A 165 -3.02 22.81 24.09
N LEU A 166 -3.25 24.11 23.86
CA LEU A 166 -2.23 25.00 23.32
C LEU A 166 -1.06 25.18 24.30
N GLU A 167 -1.32 25.31 25.60
CA GLU A 167 -0.30 25.35 26.65
C GLU A 167 0.49 24.04 26.74
N ALA A 168 -0.15 22.90 26.47
CA ALA A 168 0.49 21.57 26.37
C ALA A 168 1.26 21.36 25.04
N GLY A 169 1.33 22.38 24.19
CA GLY A 169 2.12 22.38 22.95
C GLY A 169 1.41 21.81 21.72
N ALA A 170 0.08 21.75 21.70
CA ALA A 170 -0.66 21.31 20.53
C ALA A 170 -0.48 22.29 19.35
N LYS A 171 -0.17 21.74 18.17
CA LYS A 171 -0.04 22.44 16.89
C LYS A 171 -1.20 22.15 15.92
N ALA A 172 -2.08 21.24 16.31
CA ALA A 172 -3.36 20.96 15.66
C ALA A 172 -4.34 20.45 16.71
N ILE A 173 -5.65 20.61 16.51
CA ILE A 173 -6.66 20.06 17.39
C ILE A 173 -7.58 19.14 16.60
N VAL A 174 -7.75 17.91 17.08
CA VAL A 174 -8.74 16.93 16.59
C VAL A 174 -9.93 16.93 17.55
N ILE A 175 -11.14 16.88 17.02
CA ILE A 175 -12.38 16.78 17.77
C ILE A 175 -13.08 15.50 17.33
N CYS A 176 -13.40 14.62 18.29
CA CYS A 176 -14.15 13.39 18.02
C CYS A 176 -15.11 13.13 19.17
N LEU A 177 -16.42 13.34 18.94
CA LEU A 177 -17.48 13.12 19.91
C LEU A 177 -18.26 11.83 19.59
N LEU A 178 -18.88 11.26 20.62
CA LEU A 178 -19.73 10.07 20.48
C LEU A 178 -20.94 10.38 19.61
N GLN A 179 -21.31 9.43 18.74
CA GLN A 179 -22.46 9.47 17.85
C GLN A 179 -22.50 10.67 16.87
N SER A 180 -21.41 11.42 16.70
CA SER A 180 -21.36 12.57 15.79
C SER A 180 -21.63 12.19 14.32
N HIS A 181 -21.37 10.94 13.93
CA HIS A 181 -21.73 10.43 12.59
C HIS A 181 -23.25 10.43 12.33
N LYS A 182 -24.09 10.37 13.39
CA LYS A 182 -25.55 10.49 13.32
C LYS A 182 -26.02 11.94 13.40
N ASN A 183 -25.39 12.71 14.28
CA ASN A 183 -25.69 14.14 14.44
C ASN A 183 -24.37 14.91 14.60
N ALA A 184 -24.02 15.66 13.57
CA ALA A 184 -22.80 16.44 13.48
C ALA A 184 -22.83 17.75 14.30
N GLU A 185 -23.98 18.18 14.81
CA GLU A 185 -24.17 19.50 15.36
C GLU A 185 -23.24 19.79 16.54
N SER A 186 -23.21 18.89 17.54
CA SER A 186 -22.34 19.06 18.71
C SER A 186 -20.86 19.20 18.35
N GLU A 187 -20.36 18.36 17.45
CA GLU A 187 -18.95 18.40 17.04
C GLU A 187 -18.61 19.69 16.28
N ARG A 188 -19.54 20.19 15.43
CA ARG A 188 -19.38 21.45 14.72
C ARG A 188 -19.41 22.64 15.65
N ILE A 189 -20.28 22.64 16.68
CA ILE A 189 -20.28 23.67 17.73
C ILE A 189 -18.91 23.71 18.43
N VAL A 190 -18.36 22.56 18.83
CA VAL A 190 -17.05 22.49 19.47
C VAL A 190 -15.96 23.02 18.54
N ARG A 191 -15.99 22.66 17.25
CA ARG A 191 -15.05 23.15 16.23
C ARG A 191 -15.09 24.69 16.10
N ASP A 192 -16.30 25.24 15.99
CA ASP A 192 -16.48 26.68 15.77
C ASP A 192 -16.02 27.49 16.99
N ILE A 193 -16.26 26.97 18.22
CA ILE A 193 -15.76 27.59 19.44
C ILE A 193 -14.22 27.47 19.48
N ALA A 194 -13.66 26.32 19.13
CA ALA A 194 -12.21 26.10 19.12
C ALA A 194 -11.51 27.06 18.16
N LEU A 195 -12.03 27.23 16.94
CA LEU A 195 -11.49 28.17 15.96
C LEU A 195 -11.50 29.62 16.48
N LYS A 196 -12.60 30.06 17.05
CA LYS A 196 -12.72 31.41 17.64
C LYS A 196 -11.76 31.62 18.82
N GLU A 197 -11.57 30.63 19.67
CA GLU A 197 -10.68 30.76 20.83
C GLU A 197 -9.22 30.74 20.41
N ILE A 198 -8.84 29.93 19.40
CA ILE A 198 -7.49 29.91 18.79
C ILE A 198 -7.15 31.28 18.19
N GLU A 199 -8.09 31.86 17.43
CA GLU A 199 -7.94 33.21 16.83
C GLU A 199 -7.76 34.28 17.92
N LYS A 200 -8.61 34.27 18.95
CA LYS A 200 -8.53 35.20 20.08
C LYS A 200 -7.21 35.12 20.84
N LEU A 201 -6.58 33.94 20.90
CA LEU A 201 -5.28 33.72 21.49
C LEU A 201 -4.10 34.07 20.55
N GLY A 202 -4.40 34.64 19.37
CA GLY A 202 -3.39 35.02 18.38
C GLY A 202 -2.65 33.85 17.74
N LYS A 203 -3.25 32.67 17.72
CA LYS A 203 -2.70 31.46 17.12
C LYS A 203 -3.38 31.16 15.79
N ASN A 204 -2.68 30.40 14.94
CA ASN A 204 -3.23 29.88 13.70
C ASN A 204 -2.81 28.40 13.59
N ILE A 205 -3.66 27.51 14.10
CA ILE A 205 -3.48 26.07 14.01
C ILE A 205 -4.73 25.41 13.44
N PRO A 206 -4.60 24.32 12.68
CA PRO A 206 -5.74 23.63 12.08
C PRO A 206 -6.59 22.90 13.14
N VAL A 207 -7.90 22.81 12.87
CA VAL A 207 -8.88 22.07 13.66
C VAL A 207 -9.59 21.07 12.77
N PHE A 208 -9.60 19.81 13.19
CA PHE A 208 -10.18 18.68 12.47
C PHE A 208 -11.36 18.11 13.25
N ALA A 209 -12.59 18.37 12.81
CA ALA A 209 -13.76 17.71 13.35
C ALA A 209 -13.99 16.39 12.63
N SER A 210 -14.08 15.27 13.36
CA SER A 210 -14.09 13.93 12.77
C SER A 210 -15.25 13.72 11.78
N VAL A 211 -16.38 14.33 12.04
CA VAL A 211 -17.58 14.24 11.20
C VAL A 211 -17.43 14.93 9.84
N ASP A 212 -16.56 15.94 9.73
CA ASP A 212 -16.32 16.66 8.48
C ASP A 212 -15.36 15.92 7.53
N TYR A 213 -14.66 14.90 8.05
CA TYR A 213 -13.73 14.04 7.31
C TYR A 213 -14.29 12.63 7.14
N TYR A 214 -14.54 11.91 8.23
CA TYR A 214 -14.91 10.49 8.22
C TYR A 214 -16.24 10.26 8.96
N PRO A 215 -17.42 10.58 8.38
CA PRO A 215 -18.71 10.44 9.04
C PRO A 215 -19.15 8.97 9.15
N GLN A 216 -18.35 8.17 9.83
CA GLN A 216 -18.55 6.73 9.97
C GLN A 216 -18.79 6.34 11.43
N ARG A 217 -19.56 5.25 11.63
CA ARG A 217 -19.73 4.62 12.94
C ARG A 217 -18.38 4.09 13.45
N LYS A 218 -18.31 3.61 14.68
CA LYS A 218 -17.10 3.14 15.38
C LYS A 218 -16.16 4.31 15.71
N GLU A 219 -16.44 4.95 16.84
CA GLU A 219 -15.74 6.16 17.29
C GLU A 219 -14.21 6.02 17.33
N SER A 220 -13.68 4.88 17.83
CA SER A 220 -12.23 4.68 17.89
C SER A 220 -11.59 4.69 16.50
N HIS A 221 -12.24 4.08 15.50
CA HIS A 221 -11.77 4.05 14.12
C HIS A 221 -11.81 5.46 13.51
N ARG A 222 -12.95 6.17 13.67
CA ARG A 222 -13.11 7.54 13.20
C ARG A 222 -12.12 8.48 13.85
N MET A 223 -11.93 8.36 15.19
CA MET A 223 -10.96 9.13 15.96
C MET A 223 -9.53 8.92 15.44
N ASN A 224 -9.07 7.68 15.35
CA ASN A 224 -7.74 7.36 14.87
C ASN A 224 -7.51 7.87 13.45
N THR A 225 -8.48 7.70 12.54
CA THR A 225 -8.35 8.16 11.16
C THR A 225 -8.25 9.69 11.08
N THR A 226 -9.04 10.42 11.89
CA THR A 226 -8.95 11.88 11.95
C THR A 226 -7.65 12.34 12.61
N ILE A 227 -7.15 11.59 13.59
CA ILE A 227 -5.81 11.84 14.17
C ILE A 227 -4.74 11.68 13.10
N LEU A 228 -4.81 10.66 12.25
CA LEU A 228 -3.84 10.48 11.16
C LEU A 228 -3.85 11.67 10.17
N GLU A 229 -5.03 12.26 9.90
CA GLU A 229 -5.12 13.46 9.05
C GLU A 229 -4.31 14.63 9.64
N ALA A 230 -4.46 14.88 10.93
CA ALA A 230 -3.70 15.92 11.61
C ALA A 230 -2.23 15.55 11.85
N TYR A 231 -1.98 14.30 12.29
CA TYR A 231 -0.67 13.85 12.78
C TYR A 231 0.34 13.60 11.65
N ALA A 232 -0.11 12.95 10.57
CA ALA A 232 0.76 12.47 9.51
C ALA A 232 0.47 13.10 8.13
N ALA A 233 -0.80 13.24 7.74
CA ALA A 233 -1.18 13.73 6.44
C ALA A 233 -0.85 15.22 6.28
N GLU A 234 -1.16 16.06 7.24
CA GLU A 234 -0.87 17.49 7.17
C GLU A 234 0.64 17.80 7.04
N PRO A 235 1.56 17.19 7.83
CA PRO A 235 2.99 17.31 7.57
C PRO A 235 3.42 16.77 6.20
N SER A 236 2.77 15.73 5.67
CA SER A 236 3.09 15.16 4.37
C SER A 236 2.71 16.09 3.21
N ARG A 237 1.72 16.97 3.37
CA ARG A 237 1.41 18.03 2.39
C ARG A 237 2.63 18.90 2.10
N GLN A 238 3.43 19.22 3.12
CA GLN A 238 4.65 20.01 2.94
C GLN A 238 5.70 19.28 2.08
N THR A 239 5.86 17.96 2.30
CA THR A 239 6.75 17.14 1.48
C THR A 239 6.26 17.08 0.03
N LEU A 240 4.97 16.81 -0.19
CA LEU A 240 4.37 16.76 -1.53
C LEU A 240 4.40 18.13 -2.23
N SER A 241 4.28 19.22 -1.47
CA SER A 241 4.46 20.58 -2.01
C SER A 241 5.88 20.80 -2.54
N LYS A 242 6.92 20.34 -1.81
CA LYS A 242 8.31 20.41 -2.28
C LYS A 242 8.52 19.61 -3.56
N VAL A 243 7.96 18.37 -3.62
CA VAL A 243 7.99 17.54 -4.82
C VAL A 243 7.31 18.25 -5.99
N SER A 244 6.11 18.79 -5.79
CA SER A 244 5.36 19.53 -6.82
C SER A 244 6.11 20.77 -7.30
N ASN A 245 6.77 21.51 -6.39
CA ASN A 245 7.54 22.71 -6.75
C ASN A 245 8.76 22.32 -7.58
N ARG A 246 9.49 21.26 -7.22
CA ARG A 246 10.63 20.79 -8.01
C ARG A 246 10.23 20.41 -9.44
N PHE A 247 9.08 19.77 -9.63
CA PHE A 247 8.56 19.53 -10.98
C PHE A 247 8.31 20.83 -11.76
N LYS A 248 7.70 21.84 -11.10
CA LYS A 248 7.42 23.15 -11.72
C LYS A 248 8.70 23.92 -12.10
N GLU A 249 9.75 23.82 -11.28
CA GLU A 249 11.08 24.40 -11.56
C GLU A 249 11.66 23.86 -12.87
N HIS A 250 11.32 22.62 -13.25
CA HIS A 250 11.69 21.98 -14.50
C HIS A 250 10.60 22.04 -15.58
N GLY A 251 9.63 22.96 -15.45
CA GLY A 251 8.64 23.29 -16.47
C GLY A 251 7.40 22.40 -16.51
N ALA A 252 7.16 21.54 -15.50
CA ALA A 252 5.96 20.71 -15.44
C ALA A 252 4.68 21.55 -15.35
N LYS A 253 3.66 21.14 -16.11
CA LYS A 253 2.33 21.76 -16.18
C LYS A 253 1.23 20.93 -15.54
N PHE A 254 1.50 19.67 -15.22
CA PHE A 254 0.56 18.78 -14.58
C PHE A 254 0.42 19.07 -13.07
N ASP A 255 -0.72 18.71 -12.50
CA ASP A 255 -0.87 18.62 -11.05
C ASP A 255 -0.50 17.21 -10.57
N LEU A 256 0.30 17.15 -9.49
CA LEU A 256 0.74 15.90 -8.88
C LEU A 256 -0.47 15.16 -8.29
N ARG A 257 -0.61 13.89 -8.64
CA ARG A 257 -1.57 12.96 -8.03
C ARG A 257 -0.85 12.01 -7.10
N VAL A 258 -1.56 11.50 -6.10
CA VAL A 258 -1.04 10.56 -5.12
C VAL A 258 -1.89 9.31 -5.15
N MET A 259 -1.26 8.15 -5.13
CA MET A 259 -1.95 6.86 -5.04
C MET A 259 -2.71 6.78 -3.72
N ALA A 260 -3.99 6.46 -3.78
CA ALA A 260 -4.86 6.32 -2.63
C ALA A 260 -5.02 4.86 -2.20
N THR A 261 -5.35 4.67 -0.93
CA THR A 261 -5.51 3.35 -0.29
C THR A 261 -6.56 2.45 -0.95
N HIS A 262 -7.52 3.03 -1.69
CA HIS A 262 -8.56 2.29 -2.40
C HIS A 262 -8.21 1.91 -3.86
N GLY A 263 -7.00 2.26 -4.32
CA GLY A 263 -6.51 1.88 -5.66
C GLY A 263 -6.72 2.92 -6.75
N GLY A 264 -7.38 4.05 -6.47
CA GLY A 264 -7.42 5.22 -7.33
C GLY A 264 -6.30 6.21 -7.00
N THR A 265 -6.30 7.36 -7.68
CA THR A 265 -5.40 8.48 -7.35
C THR A 265 -6.20 9.70 -6.96
N ILE A 266 -5.68 10.50 -6.04
CA ILE A 266 -6.26 11.77 -5.62
C ILE A 266 -5.24 12.90 -5.77
N SER A 267 -5.69 14.15 -5.77
CA SER A 267 -4.77 15.29 -5.71
C SER A 267 -4.02 15.32 -4.37
N TRP A 268 -2.74 15.70 -4.38
CA TRP A 268 -2.01 15.95 -3.13
C TRP A 268 -2.63 17.08 -2.27
N LYS A 269 -3.51 17.88 -2.87
CA LYS A 269 -4.28 18.95 -2.21
C LYS A 269 -5.62 18.47 -1.66
N ALA A 270 -5.99 17.19 -1.89
CA ALA A 270 -7.25 16.63 -1.44
C ALA A 270 -7.47 16.83 0.07
N LYS A 271 -8.71 17.04 0.48
CA LYS A 271 -9.06 17.26 1.88
C LYS A 271 -8.65 16.08 2.76
N GLU A 272 -8.96 14.85 2.35
CA GLU A 272 -8.69 13.61 3.08
C GLU A 272 -7.40 12.95 2.58
N LEU A 273 -6.25 13.56 2.86
CA LEU A 273 -4.96 13.07 2.39
C LEU A 273 -4.48 11.80 3.13
N ALA A 274 -4.99 11.51 4.34
CA ALA A 274 -4.70 10.26 5.04
C ALA A 274 -5.12 9.02 4.24
N ARG A 275 -6.00 9.16 3.24
CA ARG A 275 -6.31 8.12 2.23
C ARG A 275 -5.11 7.71 1.37
N THR A 276 -3.96 8.33 1.53
CA THR A 276 -2.73 8.00 0.80
C THR A 276 -1.64 7.39 1.69
N ILE A 277 -2.00 7.01 2.93
CA ILE A 277 -1.03 6.53 3.94
C ILE A 277 -0.30 5.26 3.52
N VAL A 278 -0.95 4.38 2.77
CA VAL A 278 -0.33 3.24 2.08
C VAL A 278 -0.57 3.43 0.59
N SER A 279 0.48 3.45 -0.19
CA SER A 279 0.37 3.76 -1.61
C SER A 279 1.28 2.89 -2.49
N GLY A 280 2.55 2.67 -2.14
CA GLY A 280 3.51 1.90 -2.95
C GLY A 280 3.01 0.52 -3.35
N PRO A 281 2.77 -0.39 -2.42
CA PRO A 281 2.32 -1.75 -2.73
C PRO A 281 0.99 -1.80 -3.49
N ILE A 282 0.11 -0.80 -3.30
CA ILE A 282 -1.17 -0.70 -4.04
C ILE A 282 -0.92 -0.48 -5.53
N GLY A 283 0.10 0.31 -5.89
CA GLY A 283 0.53 0.44 -7.28
C GLY A 283 0.78 -0.93 -7.92
N GLY A 284 1.52 -1.81 -7.24
CA GLY A 284 1.77 -3.17 -7.69
C GLY A 284 0.49 -3.99 -7.95
N VAL A 285 -0.52 -3.87 -7.09
CA VAL A 285 -1.82 -4.54 -7.28
C VAL A 285 -2.56 -3.99 -8.50
N ILE A 286 -2.59 -2.67 -8.68
CA ILE A 286 -3.24 -2.03 -9.84
C ILE A 286 -2.53 -2.40 -11.14
N GLY A 287 -1.19 -2.41 -11.15
CA GLY A 287 -0.38 -2.88 -12.28
C GLY A 287 -0.63 -4.35 -12.62
N SER A 288 -0.71 -5.20 -11.58
CA SER A 288 -1.03 -6.63 -11.74
C SER A 288 -2.42 -6.85 -12.32
N LYS A 289 -3.41 -6.05 -11.90
CA LYS A 289 -4.77 -6.11 -12.44
C LYS A 289 -4.79 -5.80 -13.94
N LEU A 290 -4.19 -4.67 -14.35
CA LEU A 290 -4.14 -4.27 -15.76
C LEU A 290 -3.38 -5.30 -16.61
N LEU A 291 -2.24 -5.79 -16.11
CA LEU A 291 -1.44 -6.78 -16.81
C LEU A 291 -2.19 -8.12 -16.92
N GLY A 292 -2.87 -8.55 -15.85
CA GLY A 292 -3.70 -9.74 -15.85
C GLY A 292 -4.86 -9.67 -16.84
N GLU A 293 -5.58 -8.55 -16.88
CA GLU A 293 -6.63 -8.31 -17.87
C GLU A 293 -6.08 -8.38 -19.32
N THR A 294 -4.87 -7.83 -19.55
CA THR A 294 -4.21 -7.86 -20.88
C THR A 294 -3.81 -9.29 -21.29
N LEU A 295 -3.39 -10.12 -20.34
CA LEU A 295 -2.90 -11.48 -20.56
C LEU A 295 -4.02 -12.54 -20.44
N GLY A 296 -5.21 -12.17 -19.99
CA GLY A 296 -6.32 -13.09 -19.75
C GLY A 296 -6.16 -13.90 -18.45
N TYR A 297 -5.50 -13.37 -17.43
CA TYR A 297 -5.37 -13.98 -16.12
C TYR A 297 -6.39 -13.38 -15.14
N ASP A 298 -7.37 -14.17 -14.72
CA ASP A 298 -8.43 -13.74 -13.81
C ASP A 298 -8.03 -13.81 -12.33
N ASN A 299 -7.16 -14.76 -11.97
CA ASN A 299 -6.72 -14.98 -10.61
C ASN A 299 -5.20 -14.78 -10.51
N ILE A 300 -4.79 -13.79 -9.72
CA ILE A 300 -3.38 -13.42 -9.57
C ILE A 300 -3.02 -13.31 -8.09
N ALA A 301 -1.93 -13.98 -7.71
CA ALA A 301 -1.24 -13.74 -6.46
C ALA A 301 -0.14 -12.70 -6.70
N CYS A 302 -0.37 -11.49 -6.25
CA CYS A 302 0.61 -10.41 -6.29
C CYS A 302 1.64 -10.62 -5.19
N SER A 303 2.92 -10.49 -5.53
CA SER A 303 4.06 -10.72 -4.62
C SER A 303 5.12 -9.65 -4.86
N ASP A 304 5.21 -8.69 -3.95
CA ASP A 304 6.17 -7.58 -3.98
C ASP A 304 7.23 -7.78 -2.90
N ILE A 305 8.48 -7.94 -3.29
CA ILE A 305 9.60 -8.01 -2.34
C ILE A 305 10.49 -6.79 -2.54
N GLY A 306 10.42 -5.90 -1.57
CA GLY A 306 11.28 -4.73 -1.48
C GLY A 306 12.50 -4.94 -0.58
N GLY A 307 13.10 -3.83 -0.17
CA GLY A 307 14.19 -3.85 0.82
C GLY A 307 13.70 -4.05 2.27
N THR A 308 12.46 -3.68 2.58
CA THR A 308 11.92 -3.61 3.95
C THR A 308 10.81 -4.59 4.23
N SER A 309 10.01 -4.94 3.22
CA SER A 309 8.79 -5.75 3.38
C SER A 309 8.61 -6.73 2.23
N PHE A 310 7.79 -7.72 2.50
CA PHE A 310 7.10 -8.54 1.53
C PHE A 310 5.61 -8.21 1.60
N ASP A 311 5.06 -7.76 0.49
CA ASP A 311 3.67 -7.36 0.38
C ASP A 311 2.96 -8.30 -0.59
N MET A 312 1.79 -8.82 -0.18
CA MET A 312 0.99 -9.70 -1.02
C MET A 312 -0.46 -9.25 -1.09
N ALA A 313 -1.08 -9.46 -2.25
CA ALA A 313 -2.51 -9.27 -2.45
C ALA A 313 -3.06 -10.35 -3.40
N LEU A 314 -4.36 -10.58 -3.34
CA LEU A 314 -5.04 -11.50 -4.26
C LEU A 314 -6.01 -10.73 -5.15
N ILE A 315 -5.91 -10.98 -6.44
CA ILE A 315 -6.91 -10.61 -7.44
C ILE A 315 -7.67 -11.89 -7.78
N VAL A 316 -8.98 -11.87 -7.61
CA VAL A 316 -9.87 -13.02 -7.86
C VAL A 316 -10.96 -12.60 -8.84
N LYS A 317 -11.09 -13.32 -9.94
CA LYS A 317 -12.03 -12.98 -11.03
C LYS A 317 -11.85 -11.50 -11.47
N SER A 318 -10.61 -11.12 -11.71
CA SER A 318 -10.17 -9.77 -12.12
C SER A 318 -10.49 -8.63 -11.13
N ASN A 319 -10.80 -8.95 -9.87
CA ASN A 319 -11.10 -7.96 -8.83
C ASN A 319 -10.28 -8.20 -7.56
N PHE A 320 -9.85 -7.12 -6.93
CA PHE A 320 -9.31 -7.14 -5.57
C PHE A 320 -10.37 -6.70 -4.55
N ASN A 321 -10.20 -7.10 -3.31
CA ASN A 321 -11.10 -6.71 -2.24
C ASN A 321 -10.64 -5.40 -1.57
N ILE A 322 -11.61 -4.66 -1.01
CA ILE A 322 -11.38 -3.48 -0.18
C ILE A 322 -11.76 -3.81 1.27
N ALA A 323 -10.81 -3.65 2.18
CA ALA A 323 -11.07 -3.67 3.61
C ALA A 323 -11.60 -2.28 4.02
N SER A 324 -12.71 -2.24 4.74
CA SER A 324 -13.35 -0.99 5.17
C SER A 324 -12.81 -0.46 6.51
N ASP A 325 -12.39 -1.37 7.36
CA ASP A 325 -11.89 -1.10 8.72
C ASP A 325 -10.54 -1.80 8.93
N PRO A 326 -9.49 -1.38 8.19
CA PRO A 326 -8.17 -1.99 8.34
C PRO A 326 -7.55 -1.63 9.67
N ASP A 327 -6.66 -2.51 10.14
CA ASP A 327 -5.68 -2.17 11.15
C ASP A 327 -4.33 -1.85 10.52
N MET A 328 -3.67 -0.83 11.03
CA MET A 328 -2.38 -0.38 10.54
C MET A 328 -1.59 0.30 11.64
N ALA A 329 -0.30 -0.02 11.76
CA ALA A 329 0.57 0.53 12.81
C ALA A 329 -0.07 0.42 14.20
N ARG A 330 -0.80 -0.68 14.45
CA ARG A 330 -1.54 -0.99 15.67
C ARG A 330 -2.71 -0.02 15.97
N LEU A 331 -3.24 0.61 14.93
CA LEU A 331 -4.42 1.47 15.00
C LEU A 331 -5.54 0.88 14.15
N VAL A 332 -6.75 0.85 14.70
CA VAL A 332 -7.96 0.54 13.91
C VAL A 332 -8.41 1.81 13.18
N LEU A 333 -8.72 1.70 11.90
CA LEU A 333 -8.99 2.84 11.02
C LEU A 333 -10.33 2.71 10.29
N SER A 334 -10.90 3.85 9.90
CA SER A 334 -12.06 3.96 9.00
C SER A 334 -11.60 4.47 7.64
N LEU A 335 -10.76 3.70 6.94
CA LEU A 335 -10.28 4.00 5.60
C LEU A 335 -10.50 2.80 4.67
N PRO A 336 -10.97 2.99 3.44
CA PRO A 336 -10.97 1.91 2.46
C PRO A 336 -9.52 1.61 2.06
N LEU A 337 -9.10 0.37 2.24
CA LEU A 337 -7.75 -0.09 1.89
C LEU A 337 -7.85 -1.32 0.99
N VAL A 338 -7.13 -1.35 -0.11
CA VAL A 338 -6.93 -2.57 -0.90
C VAL A 338 -6.48 -3.68 0.06
N ALA A 339 -7.22 -4.77 0.08
CA ALA A 339 -6.94 -5.89 0.97
C ALA A 339 -5.61 -6.54 0.58
N MET A 340 -4.61 -6.27 1.38
CA MET A 340 -3.26 -6.76 1.21
C MET A 340 -2.68 -7.13 2.58
N ASP A 341 -1.77 -8.06 2.55
CA ASP A 341 -1.07 -8.54 3.72
C ASP A 341 0.41 -8.18 3.57
N SER A 342 1.03 -7.70 4.64
CA SER A 342 2.43 -7.24 4.65
C SER A 342 3.18 -7.86 5.82
N VAL A 343 4.39 -8.31 5.55
CA VAL A 343 5.31 -8.77 6.59
C VAL A 343 6.65 -8.05 6.46
N GLY A 344 7.24 -7.68 7.59
CA GLY A 344 8.52 -6.98 7.66
C GLY A 344 9.72 -7.88 7.33
N ALA A 345 9.67 -8.52 6.15
CA ALA A 345 10.70 -9.42 5.65
C ALA A 345 11.06 -9.03 4.22
N GLY A 346 12.20 -8.39 4.02
CA GLY A 346 12.70 -7.97 2.71
C GLY A 346 14.22 -8.14 2.61
N ALA A 347 14.79 -7.78 1.47
CA ALA A 347 16.22 -7.95 1.22
C ALA A 347 17.13 -7.16 2.18
N GLY A 348 16.63 -6.08 2.78
CA GLY A 348 17.36 -5.30 3.77
C GLY A 348 17.09 -5.71 5.22
N SER A 349 16.25 -6.72 5.48
CA SER A 349 15.93 -7.16 6.84
C SER A 349 17.19 -7.56 7.59
N PHE A 350 17.30 -7.09 8.84
CA PHE A 350 18.42 -7.46 9.69
C PHE A 350 18.32 -8.91 10.15
N VAL A 351 19.46 -9.55 10.24
CA VAL A 351 19.61 -10.94 10.66
C VAL A 351 20.23 -10.97 12.05
N ARG A 352 19.58 -11.65 12.98
CA ARG A 352 20.07 -11.79 14.36
C ARG A 352 19.90 -13.22 14.85
N ILE A 353 20.73 -13.60 15.80
CA ILE A 353 20.57 -14.86 16.54
C ILE A 353 19.93 -14.52 17.88
N ASP A 354 18.82 -15.17 18.16
CA ASP A 354 18.20 -15.09 19.48
C ASP A 354 19.15 -15.72 20.53
N PRO A 355 19.54 -14.99 21.58
CA PRO A 355 20.55 -15.45 22.52
C PRO A 355 20.10 -16.66 23.36
N HIS A 356 18.80 -16.89 23.49
CA HIS A 356 18.25 -17.99 24.30
C HIS A 356 17.95 -19.24 23.48
N SER A 357 17.21 -19.09 22.37
CA SER A 357 16.84 -20.21 21.50
C SER A 357 17.93 -20.57 20.50
N ARG A 358 18.91 -19.68 20.26
CA ARG A 358 19.91 -19.78 19.18
C ARG A 358 19.29 -19.89 17.78
N SER A 359 18.02 -19.52 17.64
CA SER A 359 17.36 -19.45 16.33
C SER A 359 17.75 -18.17 15.59
N VAL A 360 17.83 -18.25 14.28
CA VAL A 360 17.98 -17.09 13.39
C VAL A 360 16.64 -16.37 13.33
N LYS A 361 16.66 -15.03 13.49
CA LYS A 361 15.51 -14.14 13.36
C LYS A 361 15.75 -13.11 12.29
N LEU A 362 14.74 -12.89 11.45
CA LEU A 362 14.73 -11.90 10.38
C LEU A 362 13.83 -10.72 10.75
N GLY A 363 14.34 -9.49 10.60
CA GLY A 363 13.59 -8.28 10.86
C GLY A 363 13.06 -8.14 12.29
N PRO A 364 11.98 -7.38 12.49
CA PRO A 364 11.23 -6.59 11.49
C PRO A 364 11.94 -5.31 11.03
N ASP A 365 13.02 -4.91 11.68
CA ASP A 365 13.84 -3.77 11.29
C ASP A 365 14.79 -4.11 10.14
N SER A 366 15.18 -3.10 9.38
CA SER A 366 15.96 -3.28 8.16
C SER A 366 17.02 -2.19 7.98
N ALA A 367 17.97 -2.45 7.09
CA ALA A 367 19.01 -1.50 6.68
C ALA A 367 18.44 -0.26 5.96
N GLY A 368 17.23 -0.37 5.37
CA GLY A 368 16.63 0.68 4.55
C GLY A 368 17.54 1.09 3.40
N TYR A 369 17.66 2.38 3.13
CA TYR A 369 18.51 2.92 2.06
C TYR A 369 20.02 2.63 2.25
N ARG A 370 20.43 2.21 3.43
CA ARG A 370 21.83 1.89 3.74
C ARG A 370 22.29 0.50 3.27
N VAL A 371 21.40 -0.26 2.62
CA VAL A 371 21.68 -1.55 1.96
C VAL A 371 22.09 -2.68 2.92
N GLY A 372 23.25 -2.58 3.57
CA GLY A 372 23.78 -3.61 4.47
C GLY A 372 25.20 -3.29 4.92
N THR A 373 25.83 -4.22 5.64
CA THR A 373 27.22 -4.10 6.07
C THR A 373 28.20 -4.14 4.90
N CYS A 374 27.79 -4.75 3.78
CA CYS A 374 28.56 -4.81 2.54
C CYS A 374 28.83 -3.46 1.89
N TRP A 375 28.08 -2.42 2.22
CA TRP A 375 28.38 -1.07 1.76
C TRP A 375 29.18 -0.30 2.81
N LYS A 376 30.39 0.15 2.46
CA LYS A 376 31.34 0.78 3.41
C LYS A 376 30.77 2.03 4.07
N ASP A 377 30.00 2.83 3.29
CA ASP A 377 29.46 4.11 3.76
C ASP A 377 28.10 3.94 4.47
N SER A 378 27.64 2.70 4.65
CA SER A 378 26.36 2.41 5.31
C SER A 378 26.30 2.83 6.78
N GLY A 379 27.44 2.81 7.46
CA GLY A 379 27.52 2.97 8.94
C GLY A 379 26.83 1.85 9.71
N LEU A 380 26.57 0.71 9.07
CA LEU A 380 25.89 -0.45 9.65
C LEU A 380 26.89 -1.50 10.13
N ASP A 381 26.54 -2.12 11.26
CA ASP A 381 27.29 -3.23 11.84
C ASP A 381 26.46 -4.52 11.91
N THR A 382 25.13 -4.44 11.76
CA THR A 382 24.23 -5.61 11.77
C THR A 382 24.08 -6.20 10.38
N VAL A 383 24.22 -7.52 10.26
CA VAL A 383 24.06 -8.25 8.99
C VAL A 383 22.64 -8.08 8.46
N SER A 384 22.53 -7.87 7.16
CA SER A 384 21.27 -7.85 6.40
C SER A 384 21.16 -9.04 5.44
N VAL A 385 19.97 -9.31 4.93
CA VAL A 385 19.78 -10.35 3.88
C VAL A 385 20.58 -10.02 2.63
N THR A 386 20.74 -8.73 2.28
CA THR A 386 21.62 -8.31 1.14
C THR A 386 23.07 -8.76 1.34
N ASP A 387 23.60 -8.73 2.56
CA ASP A 387 24.95 -9.24 2.85
C ASP A 387 25.05 -10.73 2.55
N CYS A 388 23.98 -11.49 2.82
CA CYS A 388 23.93 -12.91 2.49
C CYS A 388 23.90 -13.15 0.96
N HIS A 389 23.09 -12.38 0.23
CA HIS A 389 23.02 -12.49 -1.24
C HIS A 389 24.37 -12.28 -1.90
N ILE A 390 25.13 -11.28 -1.45
CA ILE A 390 26.41 -10.96 -2.07
C ILE A 390 27.48 -12.04 -1.76
N VAL A 391 27.47 -12.56 -0.53
CA VAL A 391 28.39 -13.64 -0.13
C VAL A 391 28.11 -14.93 -0.89
N LEU A 392 26.85 -15.20 -1.19
CA LEU A 392 26.41 -16.36 -1.97
C LEU A 392 26.60 -16.20 -3.49
N GLY A 393 27.03 -15.01 -3.97
CA GLY A 393 27.23 -14.74 -5.39
C GLY A 393 25.96 -14.49 -6.20
N TYR A 394 24.80 -14.30 -5.57
CA TYR A 394 23.55 -13.99 -6.26
C TYR A 394 23.57 -12.59 -6.86
N LEU A 395 24.10 -11.60 -6.12
CA LEU A 395 24.25 -10.23 -6.60
C LEU A 395 25.66 -9.95 -7.11
N ASN A 396 25.75 -9.02 -8.06
CA ASN A 396 27.02 -8.51 -8.57
C ASN A 396 27.50 -7.34 -7.68
N PRO A 397 28.66 -7.50 -6.97
CA PRO A 397 29.17 -6.44 -6.10
C PRO A 397 29.56 -5.16 -6.83
N ASP A 398 29.87 -5.24 -8.12
CA ASP A 398 30.31 -4.12 -8.94
C ASP A 398 29.17 -3.46 -9.73
N ASN A 399 27.97 -4.07 -9.77
CA ASN A 399 26.83 -3.58 -10.55
C ASN A 399 25.57 -3.30 -9.68
N PHE A 400 25.75 -2.95 -8.42
CA PHE A 400 24.59 -2.55 -7.62
C PHE A 400 24.18 -1.12 -8.00
N LEU A 401 22.90 -0.94 -8.38
CA LEU A 401 22.38 0.31 -8.99
C LEU A 401 23.22 0.77 -10.20
N GLY A 402 23.46 -0.13 -11.16
CA GLY A 402 24.28 0.19 -12.33
C GLY A 402 25.72 0.58 -12.00
N GLY A 403 26.26 0.10 -10.88
CA GLY A 403 27.61 0.40 -10.42
C GLY A 403 27.79 1.68 -9.61
N LEU A 404 26.71 2.38 -9.29
CA LEU A 404 26.74 3.57 -8.43
C LEU A 404 27.16 3.24 -6.99
N ILE A 405 26.81 2.06 -6.52
CA ILE A 405 27.21 1.55 -5.20
C ILE A 405 28.06 0.29 -5.41
N LYS A 406 29.27 0.30 -4.88
CA LYS A 406 30.14 -0.88 -4.83
C LYS A 406 30.00 -1.58 -3.50
N LEU A 407 29.79 -2.90 -3.56
CA LEU A 407 29.59 -3.72 -2.38
C LEU A 407 30.85 -4.51 -2.05
N ASP A 408 31.18 -4.61 -0.78
CA ASP A 408 32.37 -5.26 -0.25
C ASP A 408 32.02 -6.66 0.28
N VAL A 409 32.37 -7.69 -0.50
CA VAL A 409 32.08 -9.10 -0.17
C VAL A 409 32.84 -9.54 1.09
N ASP A 410 34.09 -9.11 1.26
CA ASP A 410 34.93 -9.54 2.40
C ASP A 410 34.42 -8.92 3.70
N ARG A 411 33.94 -7.68 3.64
CA ARG A 411 33.28 -7.04 4.78
C ARG A 411 32.00 -7.78 5.17
N ALA A 412 31.14 -8.14 4.21
CA ALA A 412 29.95 -8.94 4.46
C ALA A 412 30.29 -10.30 5.08
N LYS A 413 31.28 -11.02 4.52
CA LYS A 413 31.77 -12.30 5.07
C LYS A 413 32.24 -12.18 6.51
N LYS A 414 32.96 -11.11 6.84
CA LYS A 414 33.43 -10.86 8.20
C LYS A 414 32.25 -10.73 9.17
N HIS A 415 31.27 -9.89 8.84
CA HIS A 415 30.12 -9.68 9.72
C HIS A 415 29.23 -10.92 9.85
N ILE A 416 28.99 -11.66 8.76
CA ILE A 416 28.25 -12.93 8.80
C ILE A 416 29.00 -13.95 9.65
N LYS A 417 30.33 -14.03 9.51
CA LYS A 417 31.17 -14.92 10.33
C LYS A 417 30.98 -14.64 11.82
N GLU A 418 31.17 -13.37 12.23
CA GLU A 418 31.15 -12.97 13.63
C GLU A 418 29.76 -13.09 14.27
N GLN A 419 28.68 -12.74 13.50
CA GLN A 419 27.33 -12.61 14.05
C GLN A 419 26.48 -13.86 13.88
N ILE A 420 26.76 -14.71 12.89
CA ILE A 420 25.90 -15.85 12.55
C ILE A 420 26.70 -17.17 12.52
N ALA A 421 27.78 -17.25 11.73
CA ALA A 421 28.47 -18.50 11.47
C ALA A 421 29.19 -19.04 12.71
N ASP A 422 30.01 -18.22 13.40
CA ASP A 422 30.74 -18.62 14.62
C ASP A 422 29.77 -19.00 15.75
N PRO A 423 28.69 -18.22 16.07
CA PRO A 423 27.70 -18.60 17.06
C PRO A 423 26.98 -19.93 16.75
N LEU A 424 26.77 -20.27 15.47
CA LEU A 424 26.12 -21.51 15.07
C LEU A 424 27.09 -22.68 14.83
N GLY A 425 28.39 -22.40 14.72
CA GLY A 425 29.43 -23.42 14.46
C GLY A 425 29.39 -23.97 13.03
N ILE A 426 29.06 -23.15 12.03
CA ILE A 426 28.95 -23.53 10.61
C ILE A 426 29.79 -22.62 9.73
N SER A 427 29.92 -22.95 8.43
CA SER A 427 30.62 -22.09 7.47
C SER A 427 29.86 -20.77 7.21
N VAL A 428 30.58 -19.76 6.72
CA VAL A 428 29.96 -18.45 6.36
C VAL A 428 28.96 -18.63 5.23
N GLU A 429 29.28 -19.47 4.26
CA GLU A 429 28.42 -19.78 3.14
C GLU A 429 27.16 -20.55 3.57
N ASP A 430 27.28 -21.53 4.47
CA ASP A 430 26.12 -22.23 5.02
C ASP A 430 25.26 -21.33 5.90
N ALA A 431 25.85 -20.40 6.64
CA ALA A 431 25.14 -19.42 7.42
C ALA A 431 24.33 -18.48 6.52
N ALA A 432 24.95 -17.92 5.48
CA ALA A 432 24.29 -17.06 4.52
C ALA A 432 23.19 -17.81 3.75
N ALA A 433 23.44 -19.05 3.31
CA ALA A 433 22.44 -19.89 2.61
C ALA A 433 21.24 -20.21 3.52
N GLY A 434 21.49 -20.54 4.78
CA GLY A 434 20.44 -20.80 5.78
C GLY A 434 19.53 -19.58 6.02
N VAL A 435 20.09 -18.37 5.99
CA VAL A 435 19.31 -17.11 6.08
C VAL A 435 18.39 -16.96 4.88
N ILE A 436 18.89 -17.18 3.65
CA ILE A 436 18.07 -17.07 2.43
C ILE A 436 16.99 -18.16 2.40
N GLU A 437 17.35 -19.40 2.71
CA GLU A 437 16.39 -20.51 2.77
C GLU A 437 15.30 -20.27 3.82
N LEU A 438 15.63 -19.70 4.98
CA LEU A 438 14.67 -19.33 6.01
C LEU A 438 13.71 -18.25 5.50
N LEU A 439 14.23 -17.19 4.88
CA LEU A 439 13.39 -16.12 4.31
C LEU A 439 12.45 -16.70 3.24
N ASP A 440 12.97 -17.46 2.28
CA ASP A 440 12.18 -18.06 1.21
C ASP A 440 11.07 -18.96 1.77
N LEU A 441 11.35 -19.73 2.82
CA LEU A 441 10.38 -20.60 3.48
C LEU A 441 9.30 -19.77 4.20
N GLU A 442 9.68 -18.72 4.92
CA GLU A 442 8.73 -17.83 5.58
C GLU A 442 7.79 -17.17 4.56
N LEU A 443 8.32 -16.66 3.45
CA LEU A 443 7.55 -16.05 2.37
C LEU A 443 6.61 -17.07 1.70
N LYS A 444 7.11 -18.28 1.46
CA LYS A 444 6.33 -19.38 0.88
C LYS A 444 5.15 -19.76 1.76
N GLU A 445 5.38 -19.97 3.06
CA GLU A 445 4.33 -20.33 4.00
C GLU A 445 3.33 -19.19 4.21
N TYR A 446 3.82 -17.95 4.21
CA TYR A 446 2.98 -16.75 4.30
C TYR A 446 2.03 -16.67 3.08
N LEU A 447 2.57 -16.82 1.87
CA LEU A 447 1.79 -16.82 0.64
C LEU A 447 0.77 -17.97 0.61
N ARG A 448 1.19 -19.20 0.93
CA ARG A 448 0.35 -20.38 0.99
C ARG A 448 -0.80 -20.23 2.00
N SER A 449 -0.48 -19.80 3.23
CA SER A 449 -1.47 -19.68 4.31
C SER A 449 -2.51 -18.60 4.00
N ASN A 450 -2.11 -17.46 3.44
CA ASN A 450 -3.04 -16.38 3.08
C ASN A 450 -3.98 -16.76 1.92
N ILE A 451 -3.48 -17.51 0.92
CA ILE A 451 -4.32 -18.04 -0.16
C ILE A 451 -5.32 -19.05 0.42
N SER A 452 -4.84 -19.98 1.26
CA SER A 452 -5.67 -21.03 1.86
C SER A 452 -6.69 -20.49 2.86
N ALA A 453 -6.33 -19.46 3.64
CA ALA A 453 -7.25 -18.80 4.57
C ALA A 453 -8.47 -18.15 3.88
N LYS A 454 -8.34 -17.83 2.59
CA LYS A 454 -9.43 -17.33 1.76
C LYS A 454 -10.18 -18.44 0.99
N GLY A 455 -9.88 -19.71 1.27
CA GLY A 455 -10.57 -20.86 0.69
C GLY A 455 -10.07 -21.27 -0.70
N TYR A 456 -8.90 -20.81 -1.13
CA TYR A 456 -8.30 -21.10 -2.43
C TYR A 456 -7.06 -21.98 -2.33
N SER A 457 -6.61 -22.52 -3.48
CA SER A 457 -5.32 -23.20 -3.64
C SER A 457 -4.37 -22.31 -4.47
N PRO A 458 -3.05 -22.35 -4.22
CA PRO A 458 -2.09 -21.71 -5.12
C PRO A 458 -2.23 -22.12 -6.59
N SER A 459 -2.68 -23.37 -6.84
CA SER A 459 -2.97 -23.88 -8.20
C SER A 459 -4.13 -23.17 -8.92
N ASP A 460 -4.90 -22.33 -8.21
CA ASP A 460 -5.96 -21.53 -8.83
C ASP A 460 -5.42 -20.20 -9.41
N PHE A 461 -4.18 -19.84 -9.08
CA PHE A 461 -3.57 -18.53 -9.36
C PHE A 461 -2.37 -18.60 -10.28
N VAL A 462 -2.11 -17.47 -10.93
CA VAL A 462 -0.80 -17.11 -11.49
C VAL A 462 -0.08 -16.24 -10.45
N CYS A 463 1.19 -16.51 -10.17
CA CYS A 463 1.99 -15.67 -9.26
C CYS A 463 2.72 -14.59 -10.06
N PHE A 464 2.49 -13.32 -9.74
CA PHE A 464 3.29 -12.21 -10.26
C PHE A 464 4.32 -11.82 -9.19
N SER A 465 5.60 -12.03 -9.51
CA SER A 465 6.73 -11.71 -8.64
C SER A 465 7.41 -10.43 -9.11
N TYR A 466 7.43 -9.41 -8.27
CA TYR A 466 8.00 -8.12 -8.57
C TYR A 466 8.63 -7.46 -7.33
N GLY A 467 9.00 -6.17 -7.43
CA GLY A 467 9.84 -5.49 -6.47
C GLY A 467 11.33 -5.70 -6.78
N GLY A 468 12.18 -4.88 -6.19
CA GLY A 468 13.62 -4.92 -6.47
C GLY A 468 14.30 -6.24 -6.11
N ALA A 469 13.81 -6.93 -5.07
CA ALA A 469 14.30 -8.21 -4.61
C ALA A 469 13.40 -9.40 -4.98
N GLY A 470 12.21 -9.17 -5.55
CA GLY A 470 11.32 -10.26 -5.96
C GLY A 470 11.99 -11.31 -6.82
N PRO A 471 12.62 -10.93 -7.95
CA PRO A 471 13.19 -11.89 -8.87
C PRO A 471 14.29 -12.78 -8.28
N VAL A 472 15.07 -12.33 -7.30
CA VAL A 472 16.13 -13.16 -6.69
C VAL A 472 15.55 -14.27 -5.81
N HIS A 473 14.37 -14.06 -5.24
CA HIS A 473 13.69 -15.00 -4.35
C HIS A 473 12.61 -15.84 -5.03
N THR A 474 12.16 -15.45 -6.25
CA THR A 474 10.99 -16.04 -6.92
C THR A 474 10.95 -17.57 -6.86
N TYR A 475 12.04 -18.23 -7.23
CA TYR A 475 12.08 -19.69 -7.21
C TYR A 475 11.90 -20.26 -5.80
N GLY A 476 12.51 -19.64 -4.79
CA GLY A 476 12.55 -20.16 -3.42
C GLY A 476 11.18 -20.22 -2.78
N TYR A 477 10.38 -19.14 -2.91
CA TYR A 477 9.06 -19.11 -2.30
C TYR A 477 7.92 -19.64 -3.20
N THR A 478 8.16 -19.84 -4.50
CA THR A 478 7.13 -20.41 -5.40
C THR A 478 7.29 -21.91 -5.66
N GLU A 479 8.48 -22.47 -5.48
CA GLU A 479 8.79 -23.89 -5.68
C GLU A 479 7.83 -24.78 -4.91
N GLY A 480 7.17 -25.74 -5.61
CA GLY A 480 6.27 -26.71 -5.02
C GLY A 480 4.90 -26.20 -4.55
N LEU A 481 4.56 -24.92 -4.76
CA LEU A 481 3.21 -24.40 -4.49
C LEU A 481 2.21 -24.72 -5.61
N GLY A 482 2.70 -25.03 -6.81
CA GLY A 482 1.87 -25.47 -7.93
C GLY A 482 1.06 -24.37 -8.60
N PHE A 483 1.54 -23.13 -8.60
CA PHE A 483 0.93 -22.04 -9.36
C PHE A 483 0.74 -22.43 -10.83
N LYS A 484 -0.31 -21.92 -11.48
CA LYS A 484 -0.54 -22.11 -12.94
C LYS A 484 0.61 -21.59 -13.77
N ASP A 485 1.17 -20.45 -13.36
CA ASP A 485 2.33 -19.82 -13.94
C ASP A 485 3.00 -18.93 -12.89
N VAL A 486 4.30 -18.67 -13.07
CA VAL A 486 5.07 -17.74 -12.23
C VAL A 486 5.71 -16.71 -13.16
N VAL A 487 5.24 -15.48 -13.08
CA VAL A 487 5.58 -14.40 -13.99
C VAL A 487 6.44 -13.36 -13.30
N VAL A 488 7.55 -13.02 -13.92
CA VAL A 488 8.48 -11.97 -13.47
C VAL A 488 8.61 -10.93 -14.58
N PRO A 489 8.08 -9.71 -14.40
CA PRO A 489 8.27 -8.64 -15.38
C PRO A 489 9.75 -8.26 -15.52
N ALA A 490 10.24 -7.99 -16.74
CA ALA A 490 11.59 -7.47 -16.92
C ALA A 490 11.83 -6.12 -16.24
N TRP A 491 10.74 -5.39 -15.92
CA TRP A 491 10.75 -4.16 -15.13
C TRP A 491 10.26 -4.37 -13.69
N ALA A 492 10.47 -5.56 -13.14
CA ALA A 492 9.98 -5.94 -11.81
C ALA A 492 10.36 -4.94 -10.71
N ALA A 493 11.55 -4.34 -10.77
CA ALA A 493 12.01 -3.36 -9.80
C ALA A 493 11.15 -2.07 -9.76
N GLY A 494 10.65 -1.62 -10.91
CA GLY A 494 9.77 -0.44 -11.03
C GLY A 494 8.30 -0.81 -11.26
N PHE A 495 7.88 -2.03 -10.91
CA PHE A 495 6.52 -2.50 -11.19
C PHE A 495 5.45 -1.74 -10.41
N SER A 496 5.72 -1.36 -9.17
CA SER A 496 4.80 -0.53 -8.38
C SER A 496 4.67 0.89 -8.97
N ALA A 497 5.75 1.48 -9.49
CA ALA A 497 5.69 2.76 -10.22
C ALA A 497 4.92 2.62 -11.55
N PHE A 498 5.07 1.50 -12.28
CA PHE A 498 4.23 1.17 -13.44
C PHE A 498 2.74 1.13 -13.04
N GLY A 499 2.42 0.46 -11.95
CA GLY A 499 1.05 0.37 -11.46
C GLY A 499 0.46 1.72 -11.06
N CYS A 500 1.27 2.64 -10.52
CA CYS A 500 0.85 4.03 -10.30
C CYS A 500 0.43 4.71 -11.60
N ALA A 501 1.18 4.51 -12.69
CA ALA A 501 0.82 5.03 -14.00
C ALA A 501 -0.46 4.39 -14.58
N CYS A 502 -0.89 3.24 -14.06
CA CYS A 502 -2.11 2.53 -14.47
C CYS A 502 -3.37 2.99 -13.74
N ALA A 503 -3.27 3.74 -12.65
CA ALA A 503 -4.41 4.11 -11.82
C ALA A 503 -5.26 5.23 -12.41
N ASP A 504 -6.58 5.19 -12.16
CA ASP A 504 -7.50 6.26 -12.53
C ASP A 504 -7.49 7.40 -11.50
N PHE A 505 -7.92 8.58 -11.93
CA PHE A 505 -8.17 9.69 -11.02
C PHE A 505 -9.52 9.46 -10.36
N GLU A 506 -9.53 9.09 -9.08
CA GLU A 506 -10.72 8.64 -8.38
C GLU A 506 -10.81 9.26 -6.98
N TYR A 507 -11.90 10.00 -6.72
CA TYR A 507 -12.30 10.37 -5.38
C TYR A 507 -13.38 9.42 -4.88
N ARG A 508 -13.25 9.03 -3.62
CA ARG A 508 -14.19 8.16 -2.92
C ARG A 508 -14.57 8.78 -1.59
N TYR A 509 -15.88 8.79 -1.30
CA TYR A 509 -16.42 9.17 -0.01
C TYR A 509 -17.36 8.11 0.51
N ASP A 510 -17.28 7.88 1.81
CA ASP A 510 -18.02 6.85 2.53
C ASP A 510 -18.83 7.51 3.67
N LYS A 511 -20.05 7.06 3.88
CA LYS A 511 -20.91 7.50 4.99
C LYS A 511 -21.63 6.32 5.61
N SER A 512 -21.62 6.22 6.95
CA SER A 512 -22.42 5.20 7.65
C SER A 512 -23.91 5.53 7.60
N VAL A 513 -24.70 4.47 7.37
CA VAL A 513 -26.17 4.48 7.53
C VAL A 513 -26.54 3.29 8.39
N ASP A 514 -27.72 3.34 9.01
CA ASP A 514 -28.24 2.26 9.84
C ASP A 514 -29.61 1.83 9.29
N ILE A 515 -29.60 0.95 8.31
CA ILE A 515 -30.81 0.41 7.68
C ILE A 515 -30.89 -1.07 8.03
N ALA A 516 -32.03 -1.49 8.59
CA ALA A 516 -32.32 -2.89 8.86
C ALA A 516 -33.64 -3.28 8.20
N ILE A 517 -33.60 -4.24 7.30
CA ILE A 517 -34.77 -4.74 6.54
C ILE A 517 -34.89 -6.24 6.80
N PRO A 518 -35.71 -6.67 7.78
CA PRO A 518 -36.05 -8.08 7.96
C PRO A 518 -36.62 -8.69 6.68
N GLN A 519 -36.52 -10.01 6.53
CA GLN A 519 -36.91 -10.74 5.32
C GLN A 519 -38.32 -10.41 4.80
N TYR A 520 -39.30 -10.29 5.69
CA TYR A 520 -40.71 -10.03 5.35
C TYR A 520 -41.11 -8.57 5.54
N SER A 521 -40.20 -7.63 5.33
CA SER A 521 -40.48 -6.21 5.43
C SER A 521 -41.43 -5.75 4.32
N SER A 522 -42.28 -4.76 4.66
CA SER A 522 -43.23 -4.17 3.72
C SER A 522 -42.51 -3.39 2.60
N ASP A 523 -43.19 -3.22 1.47
CA ASP A 523 -42.68 -2.42 0.36
C ASP A 523 -42.40 -0.95 0.80
N LYS A 524 -43.22 -0.44 1.74
CA LYS A 524 -42.99 0.88 2.34
C LYS A 524 -41.64 0.95 3.03
N SER A 525 -41.25 -0.07 3.80
CA SER A 525 -39.96 -0.11 4.50
C SER A 525 -38.77 -0.21 3.51
N LYS A 526 -38.95 -0.95 2.41
CA LYS A 526 -37.96 -1.06 1.34
C LYS A 526 -37.75 0.28 0.62
N ILE A 527 -38.85 0.98 0.31
CA ILE A 527 -38.82 2.34 -0.30
C ILE A 527 -38.11 3.33 0.64
N GLU A 528 -38.42 3.29 1.94
CA GLU A 528 -37.76 4.15 2.92
C GLU A 528 -36.27 3.87 3.02
N ALA A 529 -35.86 2.63 2.99
CA ALA A 529 -34.45 2.22 2.89
C ALA A 529 -33.77 2.79 1.64
N CYS A 530 -34.42 2.64 0.49
CA CYS A 530 -33.92 3.23 -0.77
C CYS A 530 -33.77 4.73 -0.69
N LYS A 531 -34.73 5.43 -0.07
CA LYS A 531 -34.64 6.87 0.12
C LYS A 531 -33.45 7.30 0.97
N ILE A 532 -33.19 6.60 2.09
CA ILE A 532 -32.01 6.88 2.94
C ILE A 532 -30.72 6.67 2.15
N ILE A 533 -30.64 5.60 1.35
CA ILE A 533 -29.49 5.33 0.48
C ILE A 533 -29.31 6.46 -0.55
N GLN A 534 -30.38 6.86 -1.23
CA GLN A 534 -30.34 7.90 -2.26
C GLN A 534 -29.94 9.26 -1.69
N ASP A 535 -30.55 9.69 -0.58
CA ASP A 535 -30.22 10.95 0.08
C ASP A 535 -28.73 11.00 0.48
N ALA A 536 -28.17 9.87 0.94
CA ALA A 536 -26.77 9.78 1.29
C ALA A 536 -25.86 9.75 0.05
N TRP A 537 -26.24 9.08 -1.05
CA TRP A 537 -25.50 9.15 -2.31
C TRP A 537 -25.47 10.56 -2.89
N ASP A 538 -26.58 11.29 -2.81
CA ASP A 538 -26.67 12.68 -3.29
C ASP A 538 -25.72 13.60 -2.49
N GLU A 539 -25.69 13.46 -1.15
CA GLU A 539 -24.73 14.19 -0.30
C GLU A 539 -23.26 13.90 -0.69
N LEU A 540 -22.93 12.61 -0.85
CA LEU A 540 -21.57 12.21 -1.19
C LEU A 540 -21.17 12.62 -2.62
N THR A 541 -22.14 12.64 -3.55
CA THR A 541 -21.94 13.13 -4.91
C THR A 541 -21.48 14.58 -4.93
N LEU A 542 -22.08 15.43 -4.11
CA LEU A 542 -21.66 16.83 -4.00
C LEU A 542 -20.20 16.97 -3.57
N LYS A 543 -19.76 16.18 -2.59
CA LYS A 543 -18.36 16.16 -2.13
C LYS A 543 -17.40 15.71 -3.23
N VAL A 544 -17.75 14.63 -3.93
CA VAL A 544 -16.96 14.10 -5.05
C VAL A 544 -16.81 15.15 -6.16
N ILE A 545 -17.89 15.77 -6.56
CA ILE A 545 -17.89 16.78 -7.64
C ILE A 545 -17.10 18.02 -7.24
N GLU A 546 -17.17 18.44 -5.98
CA GLU A 546 -16.39 19.57 -5.47
C GLU A 546 -14.90 19.32 -5.58
N GLU A 547 -14.41 18.14 -5.19
CA GLU A 547 -13.00 17.77 -5.33
C GLU A 547 -12.55 17.80 -6.81
N PHE A 548 -13.37 17.28 -7.72
CA PHE A 548 -13.04 17.32 -9.14
C PHE A 548 -13.04 18.75 -9.71
N LYS A 549 -13.96 19.62 -9.27
CA LYS A 549 -13.97 21.03 -9.67
C LYS A 549 -12.70 21.77 -9.26
N ILE A 550 -12.21 21.54 -8.04
CA ILE A 550 -10.94 22.12 -7.54
C ILE A 550 -9.79 21.73 -8.46
N ASN A 551 -9.85 20.55 -9.08
CA ASN A 551 -8.86 20.03 -10.00
C ASN A 551 -9.16 20.33 -11.48
N GLY A 552 -10.10 21.23 -11.78
CA GLY A 552 -10.38 21.72 -13.13
C GLY A 552 -11.30 20.83 -13.98
N PHE A 553 -11.96 19.81 -13.39
CA PHE A 553 -12.89 18.94 -14.10
C PHE A 553 -14.34 19.43 -13.92
N SER A 554 -15.15 19.24 -14.95
CA SER A 554 -16.61 19.47 -14.88
C SER A 554 -17.33 18.19 -14.45
N GLN A 555 -18.56 18.33 -13.97
CA GLN A 555 -19.39 17.17 -13.61
C GLN A 555 -19.57 16.17 -14.76
N LYS A 556 -19.54 16.65 -16.02
CA LYS A 556 -19.70 15.79 -17.20
C LYS A 556 -18.50 14.87 -17.45
N ASP A 557 -17.34 15.23 -16.94
CA ASP A 557 -16.11 14.44 -17.07
C ASP A 557 -16.03 13.31 -16.07
N VAL A 558 -16.90 13.34 -15.03
CA VAL A 558 -16.85 12.41 -13.90
C VAL A 558 -17.88 11.31 -14.05
N ILE A 559 -17.39 10.07 -14.05
CA ILE A 559 -18.24 8.87 -14.00
C ILE A 559 -18.53 8.56 -12.53
N LEU A 560 -19.80 8.70 -12.13
CA LEU A 560 -20.24 8.38 -10.77
C LEU A 560 -20.53 6.89 -10.65
N ARG A 561 -20.00 6.27 -9.61
CA ARG A 561 -20.19 4.86 -9.28
C ARG A 561 -20.68 4.71 -7.84
N PRO A 562 -21.99 4.63 -7.61
CA PRO A 562 -22.54 4.40 -6.29
C PRO A 562 -22.21 3.00 -5.78
N GLY A 563 -22.14 2.86 -4.46
CA GLY A 563 -21.91 1.59 -3.78
C GLY A 563 -22.54 1.61 -2.39
N TYR A 564 -22.53 0.46 -1.76
CA TYR A 564 -23.03 0.29 -0.40
C TYR A 564 -22.26 -0.83 0.31
N ARG A 565 -22.40 -0.83 1.65
CA ARG A 565 -21.94 -1.93 2.51
C ARG A 565 -23.14 -2.62 3.08
N MET A 566 -23.20 -3.94 2.94
CA MET A 566 -24.33 -4.75 3.39
C MET A 566 -23.86 -6.02 4.09
N GLN A 567 -24.64 -6.47 5.03
CA GLN A 567 -24.48 -7.72 5.74
C GLN A 567 -25.85 -8.36 6.01
N TYR A 568 -25.89 -9.66 6.23
CA TYR A 568 -27.06 -10.28 6.83
C TYR A 568 -27.24 -9.78 8.27
N MET A 569 -28.47 -9.61 8.73
CA MET A 569 -28.73 -9.13 10.08
C MET A 569 -28.10 -10.08 11.12
N GLY A 570 -27.44 -9.49 12.11
CA GLY A 570 -26.73 -10.22 13.16
C GLY A 570 -25.29 -10.61 12.83
N GLN A 571 -24.81 -10.41 11.59
CA GLN A 571 -23.40 -10.58 11.25
C GLN A 571 -22.56 -9.39 11.73
N LEU A 572 -21.24 -9.62 11.90
CA LEU A 572 -20.30 -8.58 12.36
C LEU A 572 -19.61 -7.87 11.19
N ASN A 573 -19.43 -8.56 10.08
CA ASN A 573 -18.69 -8.06 8.92
C ASN A 573 -19.63 -7.78 7.75
N ASP A 574 -19.51 -6.60 7.19
CA ASP A 574 -20.20 -6.20 5.97
C ASP A 574 -19.32 -6.45 4.73
N LEU A 575 -19.96 -6.55 3.58
CA LEU A 575 -19.32 -6.59 2.27
C LEU A 575 -19.56 -5.27 1.54
N GLU A 576 -18.53 -4.81 0.87
CA GLU A 576 -18.63 -3.68 -0.06
C GLU A 576 -19.12 -4.16 -1.42
N ILE A 577 -20.14 -3.48 -1.94
CA ILE A 577 -20.79 -3.79 -3.20
C ILE A 577 -20.82 -2.55 -4.08
N THR A 578 -20.39 -2.66 -5.33
CA THR A 578 -20.74 -1.64 -6.34
C THR A 578 -22.22 -1.78 -6.67
N SER A 579 -22.96 -0.70 -6.62
CA SER A 579 -24.39 -0.74 -6.85
C SER A 579 -24.73 -1.13 -8.30
N PRO A 580 -25.66 -2.07 -8.53
CA PRO A 580 -26.17 -2.38 -9.85
C PRO A 580 -27.08 -1.27 -10.39
N VAL A 581 -27.58 -0.40 -9.51
CA VAL A 581 -28.49 0.70 -9.86
C VAL A 581 -27.79 2.05 -9.63
N SER A 582 -28.06 3.01 -10.51
CA SER A 582 -27.56 4.38 -10.37
C SER A 582 -28.41 5.26 -9.46
N LYS A 583 -29.64 4.82 -9.16
CA LYS A 583 -30.61 5.46 -8.26
C LYS A 583 -31.32 4.40 -7.44
N ALA A 584 -31.63 4.71 -6.20
CA ALA A 584 -32.39 3.86 -5.29
C ALA A 584 -33.70 4.57 -4.91
N THR A 585 -34.83 4.24 -5.56
CA THR A 585 -36.09 4.94 -5.41
C THR A 585 -37.30 4.05 -5.32
N SER A 586 -37.18 2.76 -5.63
CA SER A 586 -38.29 1.82 -5.76
C SER A 586 -37.97 0.47 -5.10
N VAL A 587 -39.02 -0.36 -4.94
CA VAL A 587 -38.89 -1.74 -4.46
C VAL A 587 -38.02 -2.55 -5.42
N ALA A 588 -38.16 -2.34 -6.73
CA ALA A 588 -37.34 -3.03 -7.73
C ALA A 588 -35.85 -2.70 -7.57
N ASP A 589 -35.51 -1.43 -7.28
CA ASP A 589 -34.10 -1.05 -7.01
C ASP A 589 -33.57 -1.76 -5.77
N TRP A 590 -34.36 -1.88 -4.71
CA TRP A 590 -34.00 -2.64 -3.51
C TRP A 590 -33.73 -4.12 -3.83
N GLU A 591 -34.56 -4.73 -4.64
CA GLU A 591 -34.42 -6.15 -5.02
C GLU A 591 -33.14 -6.38 -5.84
N GLU A 592 -32.80 -5.48 -6.76
CA GLU A 592 -31.52 -5.57 -7.47
C GLU A 592 -30.31 -5.34 -6.55
N ILE A 593 -30.40 -4.41 -5.59
CA ILE A 593 -29.36 -4.19 -4.56
C ILE A 593 -29.13 -5.49 -3.75
N VAL A 594 -30.19 -6.12 -3.28
CA VAL A 594 -30.12 -7.39 -2.50
C VAL A 594 -29.53 -8.50 -3.35
N LYS A 595 -29.98 -8.66 -4.57
CA LYS A 595 -29.52 -9.70 -5.50
C LYS A 595 -28.02 -9.59 -5.80
N GLU A 596 -27.50 -8.36 -6.01
CA GLU A 596 -26.06 -8.19 -6.24
C GLU A 596 -25.25 -8.43 -4.95
N TYR A 597 -25.81 -8.12 -3.77
CA TYR A 597 -25.22 -8.51 -2.49
C TYR A 597 -25.09 -10.02 -2.38
N GLU A 598 -26.18 -10.78 -2.57
CA GLU A 598 -26.18 -12.24 -2.46
C GLU A 598 -25.20 -12.90 -3.44
N LYS A 599 -25.17 -12.44 -4.67
CA LYS A 599 -24.20 -12.87 -5.69
C LYS A 599 -22.75 -12.61 -5.26
N THR A 600 -22.49 -11.44 -4.67
CA THR A 600 -21.15 -11.11 -4.17
C THR A 600 -20.81 -11.92 -2.93
N TYR A 601 -21.76 -12.14 -2.04
CA TYR A 601 -21.59 -12.93 -0.82
C TYR A 601 -21.28 -14.41 -1.17
N ALA A 602 -22.02 -14.99 -2.10
CA ALA A 602 -21.77 -16.34 -2.61
C ALA A 602 -20.38 -16.48 -3.26
N ARG A 603 -19.91 -15.44 -3.95
CA ARG A 603 -18.56 -15.42 -4.53
C ARG A 603 -17.46 -15.36 -3.48
N VAL A 604 -17.68 -14.62 -2.39
CA VAL A 604 -16.65 -14.39 -1.34
C VAL A 604 -16.59 -15.55 -0.35
N TYR A 605 -17.74 -16.11 0.03
CA TYR A 605 -17.81 -17.16 1.05
C TYR A 605 -18.24 -18.53 0.51
N SER A 606 -19.39 -18.63 -0.06
CA SER A 606 -19.97 -19.74 -0.87
C SER A 606 -21.50 -19.55 -1.00
N GLU A 607 -22.14 -20.25 -1.93
CA GLU A 607 -23.61 -20.25 -2.04
C GLU A 607 -24.28 -20.80 -0.76
N SER A 608 -23.68 -21.82 -0.15
CA SER A 608 -24.20 -22.44 1.07
C SER A 608 -24.12 -21.55 2.32
N ALA A 609 -23.36 -20.46 2.27
CA ALA A 609 -23.25 -19.49 3.35
C ALA A 609 -24.29 -18.36 3.25
N CYS A 610 -25.03 -18.26 2.14
CA CYS A 610 -26.09 -17.28 1.99
C CYS A 610 -27.24 -17.59 2.96
N SER A 611 -27.74 -16.55 3.63
CA SER A 611 -28.78 -16.65 4.67
C SER A 611 -29.82 -15.53 4.55
N PRO A 612 -30.56 -15.44 3.43
CA PRO A 612 -31.52 -14.37 3.18
C PRO A 612 -32.66 -14.32 4.23
N GLU A 613 -32.95 -15.44 4.89
CA GLU A 613 -33.93 -15.54 5.97
C GLU A 613 -33.61 -14.65 7.18
N LEU A 614 -32.33 -14.27 7.36
CA LEU A 614 -31.93 -13.35 8.43
C LEU A 614 -32.34 -11.90 8.14
N GLY A 615 -32.65 -11.58 6.87
CA GLY A 615 -32.83 -10.20 6.43
C GLY A 615 -31.50 -9.46 6.24
N PHE A 616 -31.57 -8.20 5.88
CA PHE A 616 -30.44 -7.41 5.40
C PHE A 616 -30.20 -6.15 6.22
N SER A 617 -28.94 -5.80 6.46
CA SER A 617 -28.55 -4.55 7.09
C SER A 617 -27.58 -3.79 6.18
N VAL A 618 -27.96 -2.59 5.76
CA VAL A 618 -27.05 -1.64 5.08
C VAL A 618 -26.37 -0.79 6.13
N THR A 619 -25.05 -0.92 6.20
CA THR A 619 -24.23 -0.30 7.25
C THR A 619 -23.52 0.97 6.77
N GLY A 620 -23.42 1.14 5.47
CA GLY A 620 -22.81 2.31 4.85
C GLY A 620 -23.12 2.45 3.37
N VAL A 621 -22.93 3.64 2.87
CA VAL A 621 -23.02 3.98 1.45
C VAL A 621 -21.73 4.61 0.98
N ILE A 622 -21.47 4.45 -0.30
CA ILE A 622 -20.23 4.85 -0.95
C ILE A 622 -20.58 5.61 -2.22
N MET A 623 -19.84 6.68 -2.50
CA MET A 623 -19.85 7.32 -3.81
C MET A 623 -18.43 7.42 -4.32
N ARG A 624 -18.19 6.84 -5.48
CA ARG A 624 -16.92 6.99 -6.22
C ARG A 624 -17.17 7.84 -7.45
N GLY A 625 -16.31 8.83 -7.67
CA GLY A 625 -16.24 9.57 -8.93
C GLY A 625 -14.93 9.25 -9.60
N VAL A 626 -14.99 8.92 -10.87
CA VAL A 626 -13.83 8.47 -11.64
C VAL A 626 -13.68 9.32 -12.89
N VAL A 627 -12.49 9.86 -13.10
CA VAL A 627 -12.05 10.37 -14.39
C VAL A 627 -11.01 9.38 -14.93
N ALA A 628 -11.36 8.68 -16.01
CA ALA A 628 -10.48 7.69 -16.62
C ALA A 628 -9.18 8.35 -17.10
N THR A 629 -8.05 7.77 -16.73
CA THR A 629 -6.74 8.19 -17.23
C THR A 629 -6.31 7.27 -18.36
N GLN A 630 -5.48 7.81 -19.25
CA GLN A 630 -4.89 6.99 -20.29
C GLN A 630 -3.99 5.93 -19.65
N LYS A 631 -4.26 4.66 -19.96
CA LYS A 631 -3.48 3.53 -19.44
C LYS A 631 -2.21 3.34 -20.25
N PRO A 632 -1.10 2.94 -19.62
CA PRO A 632 0.05 2.43 -20.35
C PRO A 632 -0.36 1.30 -21.28
N VAL A 633 0.09 1.35 -22.52
CA VAL A 633 -0.07 0.24 -23.47
C VAL A 633 1.09 -0.73 -23.23
N ILE A 634 0.77 -1.99 -22.92
CA ILE A 634 1.79 -3.02 -22.78
C ILE A 634 2.36 -3.32 -24.15
N PRO A 635 3.66 -3.11 -24.38
CA PRO A 635 4.25 -3.33 -25.70
C PRO A 635 4.14 -4.81 -26.12
N VAL A 636 3.97 -5.02 -27.40
CA VAL A 636 4.01 -6.34 -28.04
C VAL A 636 5.21 -6.36 -28.95
N GLU A 637 6.26 -7.05 -28.56
CA GLU A 637 7.48 -7.20 -29.36
C GLU A 637 7.39 -8.48 -30.21
N LYS A 638 8.15 -8.50 -31.32
CA LYS A 638 8.24 -9.68 -32.17
C LYS A 638 8.97 -10.80 -31.43
N GLU A 639 8.41 -11.99 -31.45
CA GLU A 639 9.08 -13.18 -30.92
C GLU A 639 10.25 -13.60 -31.81
N HIS A 640 11.30 -14.06 -31.16
CA HIS A 640 12.53 -14.61 -31.72
C HIS A 640 12.67 -16.09 -31.34
N GLY A 641 13.75 -16.73 -31.74
CA GLY A 641 14.02 -18.13 -31.39
C GLY A 641 14.35 -18.31 -29.89
N ALA A 642 14.27 -19.54 -29.42
CA ALA A 642 14.55 -19.89 -28.01
C ALA A 642 15.97 -19.57 -27.56
N THR A 643 16.96 -19.59 -28.47
CA THR A 643 18.36 -19.36 -28.15
C THR A 643 18.64 -17.87 -27.94
N PRO A 644 19.11 -17.45 -26.74
CA PRO A 644 19.53 -16.07 -26.49
C PRO A 644 20.68 -15.63 -27.41
N PRO A 645 20.73 -14.32 -27.80
CA PRO A 645 21.87 -13.76 -28.51
C PRO A 645 23.18 -13.93 -27.71
N LYS A 646 24.29 -14.19 -28.40
CA LYS A 646 25.62 -14.40 -27.77
C LYS A 646 26.03 -13.16 -26.95
N GLU A 647 25.73 -11.97 -27.43
CA GLU A 647 25.99 -10.69 -26.78
C GLU A 647 25.16 -10.43 -25.51
N ALA A 648 24.12 -11.21 -25.28
CA ALA A 648 23.35 -11.17 -24.05
C ALA A 648 24.08 -11.92 -22.91
N LYS A 649 24.94 -12.90 -23.22
CA LYS A 649 25.74 -13.59 -22.21
C LYS A 649 26.95 -12.74 -21.85
N ILE A 650 27.00 -12.24 -20.62
CA ILE A 650 28.05 -11.34 -20.13
C ILE A 650 29.15 -12.05 -19.32
N GLY A 651 28.93 -13.31 -18.95
CA GLY A 651 29.95 -14.06 -18.22
C GLY A 651 29.42 -15.33 -17.56
N VAL A 652 30.22 -15.80 -16.60
CA VAL A 652 29.86 -16.89 -15.69
C VAL A 652 30.18 -16.42 -14.27
N ARG A 653 29.28 -16.69 -13.34
CA ARG A 653 29.43 -16.38 -11.92
C ARG A 653 29.14 -17.63 -11.09
N LYS A 654 29.96 -17.84 -10.05
CA LYS A 654 29.64 -18.88 -9.06
C LYS A 654 28.62 -18.37 -8.07
N PHE A 655 27.61 -19.18 -7.80
CA PHE A 655 26.73 -18.96 -6.65
C PHE A 655 26.62 -20.20 -5.78
N TYR A 656 26.39 -19.99 -4.47
CA TYR A 656 26.34 -21.08 -3.49
C TYR A 656 24.90 -21.51 -3.24
N ARG A 657 24.63 -22.80 -3.45
CA ARG A 657 23.32 -23.40 -3.15
C ARG A 657 23.48 -24.88 -2.80
N HIS A 658 22.66 -25.39 -1.89
CA HIS A 658 22.66 -26.79 -1.44
C HIS A 658 24.09 -27.25 -1.07
N LYS A 659 24.79 -26.45 -0.28
CA LYS A 659 26.16 -26.71 0.20
C LYS A 659 27.22 -26.87 -0.90
N LYS A 660 27.00 -26.27 -2.07
CA LYS A 660 27.92 -26.33 -3.21
C LYS A 660 27.96 -25.03 -3.98
N TRP A 661 29.16 -24.70 -4.45
CA TRP A 661 29.35 -23.66 -5.45
C TRP A 661 29.00 -24.22 -6.83
N VAL A 662 28.15 -23.48 -7.55
CA VAL A 662 27.65 -23.84 -8.88
C VAL A 662 28.02 -22.73 -9.85
N ASP A 663 28.59 -23.07 -11.03
CA ASP A 663 28.79 -22.09 -12.10
C ASP A 663 27.45 -21.79 -12.78
N ALA A 664 27.11 -20.51 -12.89
CA ALA A 664 25.91 -20.01 -13.53
C ALA A 664 26.26 -19.10 -14.69
N ASP A 665 25.60 -19.27 -15.81
CA ASP A 665 25.64 -18.32 -16.92
C ASP A 665 25.00 -17.01 -16.53
N VAL A 666 25.65 -15.88 -16.80
CA VAL A 666 25.15 -14.55 -16.50
C VAL A 666 24.68 -13.86 -17.77
N TRP A 667 23.42 -13.45 -17.78
CA TRP A 667 22.74 -12.84 -18.92
C TRP A 667 22.33 -11.41 -18.60
N GLN A 668 22.56 -10.49 -19.54
CA GLN A 668 22.06 -9.11 -19.45
C GLN A 668 20.60 -9.06 -19.89
N MET A 669 19.71 -8.66 -18.96
CA MET A 669 18.26 -8.71 -19.13
C MET A 669 17.76 -7.92 -20.36
N GLU A 670 18.33 -6.74 -20.59
CA GLU A 670 17.94 -5.84 -21.68
C GLU A 670 18.29 -6.40 -23.08
N LYS A 671 19.26 -7.30 -23.17
CA LYS A 671 19.69 -7.92 -24.43
C LYS A 671 18.97 -9.22 -24.75
N LEU A 672 18.20 -9.77 -23.82
CA LEU A 672 17.33 -10.90 -24.11
C LEU A 672 16.17 -10.45 -24.99
N LEU A 673 15.78 -11.28 -25.95
CA LEU A 673 14.71 -11.02 -26.90
C LEU A 673 13.50 -11.90 -26.58
N PRO A 674 12.27 -11.44 -26.84
CA PRO A 674 11.07 -12.28 -26.72
C PRO A 674 11.23 -13.61 -27.45
N GLY A 675 10.82 -14.70 -26.82
CA GLY A 675 11.02 -16.08 -27.27
C GLY A 675 12.24 -16.75 -26.68
N ASN A 676 13.24 -16.00 -26.17
CA ASN A 676 14.44 -16.59 -25.61
C ASN A 676 14.15 -17.40 -24.34
N GLU A 677 14.83 -18.53 -24.21
CA GLU A 677 14.76 -19.39 -23.05
C GLU A 677 16.13 -19.43 -22.35
N VAL A 678 16.12 -19.24 -21.05
CA VAL A 678 17.31 -19.34 -20.20
C VAL A 678 17.12 -20.52 -19.25
N ILE A 679 18.02 -21.50 -19.37
CA ILE A 679 17.99 -22.72 -18.55
C ILE A 679 18.94 -22.53 -17.37
N GLY A 680 18.50 -22.87 -16.16
CA GLY A 680 19.35 -22.85 -14.96
C GLY A 680 20.38 -23.99 -14.90
N PRO A 681 21.52 -23.77 -14.23
CA PRO A 681 21.84 -22.64 -13.36
C PRO A 681 22.21 -21.38 -14.15
N ALA A 682 21.49 -20.29 -13.94
CA ALA A 682 21.70 -19.03 -14.62
C ALA A 682 21.30 -17.83 -13.75
N ILE A 683 21.84 -16.66 -14.08
CA ILE A 683 21.48 -15.38 -13.49
C ILE A 683 21.14 -14.43 -14.64
N VAL A 684 19.96 -13.82 -14.60
CA VAL A 684 19.58 -12.74 -15.49
C VAL A 684 19.61 -11.46 -14.68
N GLU A 685 20.50 -10.53 -15.03
CA GLU A 685 20.70 -9.29 -14.27
C GLU A 685 20.46 -8.04 -15.11
N SER A 686 19.96 -7.01 -14.44
CA SER A 686 19.86 -5.63 -14.91
C SER A 686 20.49 -4.70 -13.85
N ASP A 687 20.54 -3.41 -14.15
CA ASP A 687 21.00 -2.41 -13.18
C ASP A 687 20.08 -2.31 -11.96
N ALA A 688 18.80 -2.71 -12.09
CA ALA A 688 17.75 -2.53 -11.09
C ALA A 688 17.40 -3.81 -10.31
N THR A 689 17.62 -5.00 -10.87
CA THR A 689 17.24 -6.28 -10.25
C THR A 689 18.05 -7.46 -10.78
N THR A 690 18.01 -8.56 -10.03
CA THR A 690 18.66 -9.82 -10.40
C THR A 690 17.65 -10.95 -10.31
N PHE A 691 17.52 -11.73 -11.39
CA PHE A 691 16.67 -12.91 -11.45
C PHE A 691 17.54 -14.18 -11.44
N VAL A 692 17.40 -14.98 -10.40
CA VAL A 692 18.15 -16.22 -10.21
C VAL A 692 17.32 -17.41 -10.70
N ILE A 693 17.90 -18.20 -11.60
CA ILE A 693 17.28 -19.40 -12.18
C ILE A 693 18.15 -20.60 -11.78
N PRO A 694 17.76 -21.37 -10.76
CA PRO A 694 18.57 -22.50 -10.30
C PRO A 694 18.47 -23.71 -11.24
N LYS A 695 19.34 -24.69 -11.02
CA LYS A 695 19.26 -25.98 -11.73
C LYS A 695 17.89 -26.63 -11.49
N GLY A 696 17.29 -27.15 -12.57
CA GLY A 696 15.95 -27.73 -12.54
C GLY A 696 14.85 -26.72 -12.91
N PHE A 697 15.22 -25.46 -13.20
CA PHE A 697 14.31 -24.43 -13.66
C PHE A 697 14.76 -23.85 -15.00
N ALA A 698 13.80 -23.34 -15.76
CA ALA A 698 14.03 -22.55 -16.95
C ALA A 698 13.04 -21.37 -16.95
N THR A 699 13.41 -20.31 -17.65
CA THR A 699 12.51 -19.18 -17.89
C THR A 699 12.46 -18.84 -19.36
N LYS A 700 11.27 -18.48 -19.85
CA LYS A 700 11.04 -17.97 -21.20
C LYS A 700 10.58 -16.53 -21.14
N LEU A 701 11.21 -15.66 -21.93
CA LEU A 701 10.77 -14.28 -22.11
C LEU A 701 9.68 -14.23 -23.20
N ASP A 702 8.51 -13.72 -22.86
CA ASP A 702 7.39 -13.60 -23.78
C ASP A 702 7.43 -12.29 -24.60
N LYS A 703 6.47 -12.12 -25.50
CA LYS A 703 6.32 -10.93 -26.37
C LYS A 703 6.03 -9.63 -25.59
N HIS A 704 5.65 -9.71 -24.33
CA HIS A 704 5.39 -8.59 -23.44
C HIS A 704 6.55 -8.32 -22.49
N ARG A 705 7.70 -8.96 -22.71
CA ARG A 705 8.89 -8.92 -21.84
C ARG A 705 8.63 -9.43 -20.42
N LEU A 706 7.84 -10.46 -20.30
CA LEU A 706 7.57 -11.17 -19.06
C LEU A 706 8.33 -12.50 -19.07
N PHE A 707 9.06 -12.78 -18.01
CA PHE A 707 9.70 -14.06 -17.79
C PHE A 707 8.72 -15.02 -17.14
N HIS A 708 8.55 -16.19 -17.74
CA HIS A 708 7.75 -17.30 -17.23
C HIS A 708 8.67 -18.36 -16.64
N LEU A 709 8.72 -18.46 -15.31
CA LEU A 709 9.57 -19.43 -14.61
C LEU A 709 8.87 -20.79 -14.56
N LYS A 710 9.53 -21.82 -15.02
CA LYS A 710 9.03 -23.21 -15.03
C LYS A 710 10.04 -24.17 -14.44
N GLU A 711 9.54 -25.11 -13.67
CA GLU A 711 10.31 -26.28 -13.28
C GLU A 711 10.47 -27.21 -14.50
N ILE A 712 11.70 -27.65 -14.76
CA ILE A 712 12.02 -28.61 -15.83
C ILE A 712 12.45 -29.92 -15.19
N LYS A 713 11.80 -31.01 -15.63
CA LYS A 713 12.07 -32.36 -15.15
C LYS A 713 13.41 -32.89 -15.65
#